data_637618d324625709cd8202f0934072d4
#
_entry.id   637618d324625709cd8202f0934072d4
#
_cell.length_a   1.000
_cell.length_b   1.000
_cell.length_c   1.000
_cell.angle_alpha   90.00
_cell.angle_beta   90.00
_cell.angle_gamma   90.00
#
_symmetry.space_group_name_H-M   'P 1'
#
loop_
_entity.id
_entity.type
_entity.pdbx_description
1 polymer ?
#
loop_
_entity_poly.entity_id
_entity_poly.type
_entity_poly.pdbx_seq_one_letter_code
_entity_poly.pdbx_strand_id
1 'polypeptide(L)'
;MHVLADGSVALCKVQGECEEDFTENDERLANHAESSDENAVFFLDAPILFDKNGEVVKAAYQIEKGQGISEITIKMDASWLMDEGRAYPVTIDPTVRIEKKQTTIDDAFVRSKDPNSSYGYNFSELEVGRNRPYQVCRTFLKFNTLPKLEKGAVITDARLNLYQYQFSADDGKGFRVSAHEVTGAWDQRTLTWNNQPSFKPEALDYLTLENTNKMAVPKTFDVTKLIRGWYNNPSSNHGIALKAVNENVYATATLVSSDMPVNKYGLTADCYPIGIVYYRSTKGLEDYYSYHEQELGRTGSGYVNRYNGNLVFIHEDEGTSGILMPVSVSHVYNLSDCDTKSRFGKGFRLSLMQELKESGNADFPYVLTDADGTNHYFYKDTSDSNKLKDEDGLGLVITQTSSNEYDSYLIMKDKDEVQYIFGQDGYLRQIKDTYGNAMKCQYGPNSAGNYIQYAEDPTGARVVFNYNSDLTKLVSITANKRNASFAYDAAGHLTAITYPDGKTSRFGYDGDKLIWAEGADKRRIVYGYRTDCGVERIAKIGEGYTDAAGSFHTGTEIEVTYPELGTTVYTEPGLDGKLSSLADNHVYTWKFNRFGSPSEISDNAGHVSTFSHYDDGARRHKLRQSSLTGKLVTNLLKNTGFDAMGEFEDGWGNASGLTEASAWGVERVTDKGYFADTSIRVTKTQKNSFAAVIQEVWLEAGTYTLSAYTFVKDVAAVSNNAQAGAGLAVRFADQSMAYGLEFLTGNADTDIDRGWKRVSQTFTVNSAQVVTIYGGIFNTTGTAWFDCFQLEVGDRMSDFNMVNNGRFARNSTNGVNDWNHVNLTTADTTVTDSEKGSCLRITGEPDKEKRVLQGIYAKGGEGDVFRFGCFAKADAIPGKTFRIAAAVIYADGTHKWENVDFDPYRSGWQYVSGVVSTDDEDSVTNKQYTAVHLYIMYDNQMNPGYFTDVQFMKDDSWSYTYDSKGNLNTAKKTRENNAFQHNSKDQISRMAAMDGTAYDIYYNAQRM
;
A
#
# COMPACT_ATOMS: atom_id res chain seq x y z
N MET A 1 31.08 -24.94 1.68
CA MET A 1 30.82 -23.76 2.49
C MET A 1 31.93 -23.59 3.50
N HIS A 2 32.48 -22.41 3.63
CA HIS A 2 33.46 -22.07 4.69
C HIS A 2 33.30 -20.61 5.08
N VAL A 3 33.56 -20.32 6.37
CA VAL A 3 33.54 -18.94 6.90
C VAL A 3 34.86 -18.27 6.52
N LEU A 4 34.76 -17.08 5.92
CA LEU A 4 35.93 -16.27 5.58
C LEU A 4 36.40 -15.44 6.79
N ALA A 5 37.63 -14.89 6.71
CA ALA A 5 38.23 -14.10 7.77
C ALA A 5 37.44 -12.83 8.13
N ASP A 6 36.61 -12.33 7.22
CA ASP A 6 35.70 -11.17 7.41
C ASP A 6 34.33 -11.55 8.01
N GLY A 7 34.11 -12.82 8.32
CA GLY A 7 32.86 -13.32 8.88
C GLY A 7 31.81 -13.67 7.84
N SER A 8 32.07 -13.49 6.55
CA SER A 8 31.20 -13.93 5.47
C SER A 8 31.35 -15.43 5.21
N VAL A 9 30.39 -16.05 4.53
CA VAL A 9 30.41 -17.46 4.13
C VAL A 9 30.49 -17.57 2.62
N ALA A 10 31.51 -18.29 2.12
CA ALA A 10 31.66 -18.61 0.71
C ALA A 10 30.98 -19.95 0.40
N LEU A 11 30.12 -19.99 -0.63
CA LEU A 11 29.50 -21.18 -1.19
C LEU A 11 30.19 -21.49 -2.53
N CYS A 12 30.94 -22.59 -2.60
CA CYS A 12 31.69 -23.00 -3.77
C CYS A 12 30.93 -24.10 -4.52
N LYS A 13 31.02 -24.09 -5.84
CA LYS A 13 30.50 -25.18 -6.69
C LYS A 13 31.41 -26.39 -6.55
N VAL A 14 30.88 -27.55 -6.15
CA VAL A 14 31.63 -28.79 -6.07
C VAL A 14 31.83 -29.34 -7.50
N GLN A 15 33.05 -29.28 -8.00
CA GLN A 15 33.48 -30.08 -9.15
C GLN A 15 34.45 -31.14 -8.64
N GLY A 16 33.96 -32.37 -8.46
CA GLY A 16 34.79 -33.59 -8.27
C GLY A 16 35.59 -33.60 -6.97
N GLU A 17 35.39 -34.67 -6.18
CA GLU A 17 36.18 -35.18 -5.04
C GLU A 17 37.13 -34.19 -4.35
N CYS A 18 36.66 -33.57 -3.29
CA CYS A 18 37.51 -32.95 -2.27
C CYS A 18 37.67 -33.97 -1.13
N GLU A 19 38.68 -34.81 -1.22
CA GLU A 19 39.31 -35.36 -0.02
C GLU A 19 40.37 -34.34 0.43
N GLU A 20 40.12 -33.72 1.62
CA GLU A 20 41.15 -33.45 2.62
C GLU A 20 40.51 -32.81 3.84
N ASP A 21 40.67 -33.47 4.97
CA ASP A 21 40.38 -33.00 6.33
C ASP A 21 41.30 -31.82 6.68
N PHE A 22 40.77 -30.64 6.89
CA PHE A 22 41.49 -29.51 7.47
C PHE A 22 41.29 -29.50 8.98
N THR A 23 42.35 -29.69 9.73
CA THR A 23 42.39 -29.50 11.21
C THR A 23 42.69 -28.05 11.57
N GLU A 24 42.17 -27.59 12.73
CA GLU A 24 42.19 -26.23 13.26
C GLU A 24 43.55 -25.50 13.38
N ASN A 25 44.68 -26.10 12.96
CA ASN A 25 46.04 -25.59 13.16
C ASN A 25 46.91 -25.42 11.89
N ASP A 26 46.28 -25.17 10.74
CA ASP A 26 47.07 -25.05 9.50
C ASP A 26 47.43 -23.56 9.27
N GLU A 27 48.72 -23.20 9.43
CA GLU A 27 49.30 -21.86 9.16
C GLU A 27 49.12 -21.40 7.69
N ARG A 28 48.64 -22.28 6.80
CA ARG A 28 48.25 -21.92 5.41
C ARG A 28 47.00 -21.07 5.32
N LEU A 29 46.16 -21.03 6.36
CA LEU A 29 44.96 -20.17 6.41
C LEU A 29 45.33 -18.66 6.46
N ALA A 30 46.48 -18.29 6.97
CA ALA A 30 46.94 -16.91 7.02
C ALA A 30 47.41 -16.36 5.66
N ASN A 31 47.77 -17.23 4.70
CA ASN A 31 48.27 -16.85 3.37
C ASN A 31 47.23 -16.94 2.27
N HIS A 32 46.02 -17.50 2.56
CA HIS A 32 44.94 -17.61 1.59
C HIS A 32 43.95 -16.39 1.59
N ALA A 33 44.19 -15.37 2.40
CA ALA A 33 43.42 -14.12 2.36
C ALA A 33 43.61 -13.32 1.05
N GLU A 34 44.58 -13.70 0.20
CA GLU A 34 44.80 -13.08 -1.12
C GLU A 34 44.45 -13.99 -2.32
N SER A 35 44.12 -15.27 -2.11
CA SER A 35 43.69 -16.13 -3.22
C SER A 35 42.18 -16.02 -3.44
N SER A 36 41.82 -15.37 -4.53
CA SER A 36 40.49 -15.45 -5.14
C SER A 36 40.05 -16.90 -5.23
N ASP A 37 39.02 -17.29 -4.45
CA ASP A 37 38.39 -18.60 -4.62
C ASP A 37 37.61 -18.59 -5.94
N GLU A 38 38.24 -18.95 -7.04
CA GLU A 38 37.70 -18.94 -8.40
C GLU A 38 36.46 -19.83 -8.53
N ASN A 39 36.13 -20.62 -7.53
CA ASN A 39 35.03 -21.56 -7.48
C ASN A 39 33.86 -21.10 -6.60
N ALA A 40 33.93 -19.96 -5.91
CA ALA A 40 32.83 -19.46 -5.12
C ALA A 40 31.71 -18.93 -6.01
N VAL A 41 30.50 -19.42 -5.78
CA VAL A 41 29.31 -19.09 -6.58
C VAL A 41 28.48 -18.01 -5.87
N PHE A 42 28.45 -18.01 -4.53
CA PHE A 42 27.76 -17.06 -3.69
C PHE A 42 28.54 -16.78 -2.41
N PHE A 43 28.32 -15.58 -1.86
CA PHE A 43 28.79 -15.23 -0.53
C PHE A 43 27.56 -14.82 0.30
N LEU A 44 27.50 -15.33 1.55
CA LEU A 44 26.65 -14.75 2.58
C LEU A 44 27.47 -13.74 3.34
N ASP A 45 27.07 -12.49 3.37
CA ASP A 45 27.77 -11.47 4.14
C ASP A 45 27.72 -11.75 5.64
N ALA A 46 28.74 -11.29 6.37
CA ALA A 46 28.65 -11.32 7.83
C ALA A 46 27.35 -10.68 8.28
N PRO A 47 26.51 -11.38 9.05
CA PRO A 47 25.16 -10.93 9.35
C PRO A 47 25.20 -9.63 10.17
N ILE A 48 24.38 -8.67 9.79
CA ILE A 48 24.25 -7.38 10.47
C ILE A 48 22.86 -7.29 11.08
N LEU A 49 22.79 -6.77 12.31
CA LEU A 49 21.54 -6.36 12.93
C LEU A 49 21.47 -4.83 12.89
N PHE A 50 20.33 -4.30 12.58
CA PHE A 50 20.07 -2.87 12.72
C PHE A 50 18.70 -2.66 13.39
N ASP A 51 18.65 -1.70 14.28
CA ASP A 51 17.42 -1.29 14.93
C ASP A 51 16.66 -0.26 14.06
N LYS A 52 15.46 0.10 14.51
CA LYS A 52 14.60 1.08 13.84
C LYS A 52 15.26 2.45 13.62
N ASN A 53 16.22 2.82 14.48
CA ASN A 53 16.95 4.08 14.38
C ASN A 53 18.22 3.96 13.51
N GLY A 54 18.51 2.78 12.97
CA GLY A 54 19.68 2.52 12.13
C GLY A 54 20.96 2.27 12.93
N GLU A 55 20.90 1.98 14.23
CA GLU A 55 22.04 1.49 14.96
C GLU A 55 22.37 0.05 14.58
N VAL A 56 23.63 -0.19 14.22
CA VAL A 56 24.09 -1.44 13.62
C VAL A 56 25.02 -2.19 14.56
N VAL A 57 24.84 -3.52 14.67
CA VAL A 57 25.81 -4.42 15.29
C VAL A 57 26.06 -5.61 14.38
N LYS A 58 27.29 -6.14 14.40
CA LYS A 58 27.65 -7.38 13.67
C LYS A 58 27.22 -8.59 14.49
N ALA A 59 26.71 -9.60 13.80
CA ALA A 59 26.57 -10.96 14.31
C ALA A 59 27.63 -11.87 13.66
N ALA A 60 27.66 -13.14 14.02
CA ALA A 60 28.61 -14.10 13.47
C ALA A 60 27.89 -15.36 13.00
N TYR A 61 28.36 -15.95 11.89
CA TYR A 61 27.93 -17.27 11.47
C TYR A 61 28.68 -18.37 12.23
N GLN A 62 27.95 -19.40 12.63
CA GLN A 62 28.50 -20.70 13.01
C GLN A 62 27.98 -21.74 12.04
N ILE A 63 28.92 -22.45 11.37
CA ILE A 63 28.56 -23.52 10.42
C ILE A 63 28.82 -24.87 11.09
N GLU A 64 27.78 -25.72 11.13
CA GLU A 64 27.91 -27.11 11.51
C GLU A 64 27.72 -27.98 10.26
N LYS A 65 28.77 -28.77 9.92
CA LYS A 65 28.75 -29.65 8.72
C LYS A 65 28.18 -31.02 9.09
N GLY A 66 27.06 -31.39 8.47
CA GLY A 66 26.46 -32.72 8.51
C GLY A 66 26.64 -33.49 7.20
N GLN A 67 26.28 -34.77 7.16
CA GLN A 67 26.29 -35.55 5.92
C GLN A 67 25.20 -35.04 4.96
N GLY A 68 25.64 -34.23 3.97
CA GLY A 68 24.76 -33.71 2.91
C GLY A 68 24.04 -32.40 3.24
N ILE A 69 24.10 -31.94 4.47
CA ILE A 69 23.49 -30.68 4.94
C ILE A 69 24.48 -29.92 5.83
N SER A 70 24.59 -28.62 5.65
CA SER A 70 25.34 -27.74 6.57
C SER A 70 24.38 -26.77 7.23
N GLU A 71 24.43 -26.68 8.55
CA GLU A 71 23.64 -25.75 9.32
C GLU A 71 24.43 -24.45 9.53
N ILE A 72 23.81 -23.31 9.26
CA ILE A 72 24.40 -21.98 9.48
C ILE A 72 23.57 -21.28 10.57
N THR A 73 24.16 -21.08 11.73
CA THR A 73 23.54 -20.38 12.85
C THR A 73 24.06 -18.96 12.93
N ILE A 74 23.17 -17.96 13.09
CA ILE A 74 23.58 -16.59 13.35
C ILE A 74 23.65 -16.36 14.87
N LYS A 75 24.85 -16.09 15.35
CA LYS A 75 25.07 -15.72 16.78
C LYS A 75 25.03 -14.22 16.96
N MET A 76 24.16 -13.76 17.84
CA MET A 76 23.93 -12.35 18.15
C MET A 76 24.36 -12.01 19.57
N ASP A 77 24.75 -10.76 19.80
CA ASP A 77 25.02 -10.27 21.16
C ASP A 77 23.71 -9.96 21.89
N ALA A 78 23.37 -10.79 22.87
CA ALA A 78 22.16 -10.62 23.68
C ALA A 78 22.18 -9.29 24.47
N SER A 79 23.33 -8.78 24.86
CA SER A 79 23.43 -7.51 25.61
C SER A 79 23.04 -6.32 24.73
N TRP A 80 23.41 -6.34 23.45
CA TRP A 80 22.98 -5.33 22.49
C TRP A 80 21.47 -5.37 22.23
N LEU A 81 20.89 -6.56 22.14
CA LEU A 81 19.42 -6.71 21.95
C LEU A 81 18.62 -6.24 23.16
N MET A 82 19.14 -6.43 24.38
CA MET A 82 18.44 -6.11 25.62
C MET A 82 18.74 -4.69 26.15
N ASP A 83 19.44 -3.86 25.41
CA ASP A 83 19.71 -2.46 25.77
C ASP A 83 18.39 -1.67 25.87
N GLU A 84 18.16 -0.97 27.00
CA GLU A 84 16.96 -0.16 27.22
C GLU A 84 16.76 0.97 26.19
N GLY A 85 17.83 1.39 25.51
CA GLY A 85 17.77 2.40 24.41
C GLY A 85 17.46 1.81 23.04
N ARG A 86 17.26 0.47 22.91
CA ARG A 86 17.09 -0.19 21.63
C ARG A 86 15.72 0.09 21.00
N ALA A 87 15.73 0.57 19.77
CA ALA A 87 14.52 0.87 19.01
C ALA A 87 14.06 -0.35 18.18
N TYR A 88 12.97 -0.98 18.58
CA TYR A 88 12.40 -2.13 17.84
C TYR A 88 11.47 -1.68 16.70
N PRO A 89 11.32 -2.48 15.61
CA PRO A 89 11.91 -3.81 15.40
C PRO A 89 13.41 -3.76 15.09
N VAL A 90 14.12 -4.80 15.52
CA VAL A 90 15.48 -5.09 15.06
C VAL A 90 15.39 -5.99 13.84
N THR A 91 16.06 -5.62 12.78
CA THR A 91 16.14 -6.40 11.54
C THR A 91 17.45 -7.14 11.48
N ILE A 92 17.42 -8.42 11.14
CA ILE A 92 18.58 -9.26 10.86
C ILE A 92 18.69 -9.33 9.34
N ASP A 93 19.84 -8.95 8.81
CA ASP A 93 20.11 -8.99 7.37
C ASP A 93 21.15 -10.08 7.04
N PRO A 94 20.73 -11.27 6.62
CA PRO A 94 21.58 -12.27 6.00
C PRO A 94 21.70 -11.98 4.49
N THR A 95 22.45 -10.94 4.11
CA THR A 95 22.56 -10.51 2.71
C THR A 95 23.32 -11.57 1.89
N VAL A 96 22.73 -12.01 0.78
CA VAL A 96 23.42 -12.77 -0.26
C VAL A 96 24.09 -11.79 -1.20
N ARG A 97 25.43 -11.76 -1.19
CA ARG A 97 26.23 -10.93 -2.10
C ARG A 97 26.55 -11.64 -3.40
N ILE A 98 26.48 -10.90 -4.49
CA ILE A 98 27.19 -11.18 -5.71
C ILE A 98 28.64 -10.69 -5.49
N GLU A 99 29.58 -11.54 -5.85
CA GLU A 99 31.02 -11.48 -5.61
C GLU A 99 31.71 -10.11 -5.45
N LYS A 100 32.71 -10.07 -4.55
CA LYS A 100 33.66 -8.95 -4.28
C LYS A 100 34.69 -8.68 -5.38
N LYS A 101 34.60 -9.27 -6.56
CA LYS A 101 35.66 -9.09 -7.58
C LYS A 101 35.40 -7.79 -8.35
N GLN A 102 36.49 -7.11 -8.71
CA GLN A 102 36.52 -5.98 -9.66
C GLN A 102 35.76 -6.25 -10.98
N THR A 103 35.45 -7.50 -11.29
CA THR A 103 34.67 -7.92 -12.46
C THR A 103 33.15 -7.75 -12.30
N THR A 104 32.65 -7.58 -11.08
CA THR A 104 31.20 -7.47 -10.80
C THR A 104 30.75 -6.05 -10.51
N ILE A 105 31.65 -5.18 -10.07
CA ILE A 105 31.38 -3.77 -9.80
C ILE A 105 32.44 -2.92 -10.50
N ASP A 106 31.99 -2.07 -11.43
CA ASP A 106 32.83 -0.99 -11.94
C ASP A 106 32.53 0.26 -11.11
N ASP A 107 33.53 0.85 -10.50
CA ASP A 107 33.40 2.13 -9.84
C ASP A 107 34.58 3.08 -10.16
N ALA A 108 34.29 4.36 -10.19
CA ALA A 108 35.26 5.40 -10.51
C ALA A 108 34.74 6.76 -10.07
N PHE A 109 35.66 7.70 -9.93
CA PHE A 109 35.28 9.10 -9.78
C PHE A 109 36.02 9.99 -10.78
N VAL A 110 35.55 11.20 -11.01
CA VAL A 110 36.12 12.17 -11.92
C VAL A 110 36.31 13.52 -11.24
N ARG A 111 37.34 14.26 -11.60
CA ARG A 111 37.70 15.56 -11.05
C ARG A 111 37.72 16.63 -12.14
N SER A 112 37.02 17.75 -11.92
CA SER A 112 36.95 18.81 -12.94
C SER A 112 38.28 19.55 -13.12
N LYS A 113 39.18 19.53 -12.14
CA LYS A 113 40.50 20.12 -12.21
C LYS A 113 41.49 19.30 -13.05
N ASP A 114 41.31 17.98 -13.06
CA ASP A 114 42.15 17.04 -13.80
C ASP A 114 41.35 16.31 -14.88
N PRO A 115 40.88 17.04 -15.92
CA PRO A 115 39.79 16.58 -16.78
C PRO A 115 40.11 15.40 -17.70
N ASN A 116 41.40 15.06 -17.84
CA ASN A 116 41.87 13.93 -18.66
C ASN A 116 42.41 12.75 -17.85
N SER A 117 42.39 12.85 -16.51
CA SER A 117 42.88 11.79 -15.63
C SER A 117 41.78 10.82 -15.25
N SER A 118 42.06 9.51 -15.23
CA SER A 118 41.14 8.46 -14.79
C SER A 118 41.42 8.08 -13.34
N TYR A 119 40.35 7.96 -12.54
CA TYR A 119 40.36 7.59 -11.13
C TYR A 119 39.41 6.42 -10.86
N GLY A 120 39.57 5.33 -11.58
CA GLY A 120 38.81 4.11 -11.43
C GLY A 120 39.67 2.96 -10.98
N TYR A 121 39.85 1.98 -11.82
CA TYR A 121 40.61 0.74 -11.57
C TYR A 121 41.83 0.90 -10.62
N ASN A 122 41.84 0.13 -9.51
CA ASN A 122 42.80 0.15 -8.41
C ASN A 122 42.77 1.43 -7.52
N PHE A 123 41.77 2.30 -7.62
CA PHE A 123 41.60 3.36 -6.65
C PHE A 123 40.71 2.88 -5.49
N SER A 124 41.21 2.99 -4.28
CA SER A 124 40.51 2.55 -3.08
C SER A 124 39.40 3.50 -2.58
N GLU A 125 39.25 4.63 -3.25
CA GLU A 125 38.44 5.75 -2.78
C GLU A 125 37.54 6.24 -3.90
N LEU A 126 36.36 6.71 -3.53
CA LEU A 126 35.41 7.41 -4.42
C LEU A 126 35.16 8.78 -3.83
N GLU A 127 35.22 9.83 -4.66
CA GLU A 127 35.03 11.21 -4.20
C GLU A 127 33.74 11.81 -4.76
N VAL A 128 32.99 12.52 -3.93
CA VAL A 128 31.82 13.28 -4.32
C VAL A 128 31.79 14.63 -3.62
N GLY A 129 31.42 15.69 -4.37
CA GLY A 129 31.33 17.04 -3.85
C GLY A 129 32.31 18.03 -4.50
N ARG A 130 32.81 19.00 -3.75
CA ARG A 130 33.77 19.97 -4.22
C ARG A 130 34.84 20.23 -3.16
N ASN A 131 36.11 20.15 -3.54
CA ASN A 131 37.24 20.55 -2.69
C ASN A 131 38.12 21.60 -3.41
N ARG A 132 38.98 22.26 -2.66
CA ARG A 132 39.84 23.32 -3.23
C ARG A 132 40.91 22.80 -4.19
N PRO A 133 41.60 21.66 -3.92
CA PRO A 133 42.64 21.19 -4.83
C PRO A 133 42.08 20.64 -6.15
N TYR A 134 40.95 19.92 -6.14
CA TYR A 134 40.45 19.14 -7.29
C TYR A 134 39.16 19.67 -7.90
N GLN A 135 38.55 20.69 -7.28
CA GLN A 135 37.27 21.29 -7.68
C GLN A 135 36.11 20.26 -7.59
N VAL A 136 35.22 20.18 -8.57
CA VAL A 136 34.07 19.30 -8.55
C VAL A 136 34.48 17.85 -8.77
N CYS A 137 34.00 16.96 -7.88
CA CYS A 137 34.18 15.52 -7.95
C CYS A 137 32.80 14.83 -8.09
N ARG A 138 32.70 13.85 -8.99
CA ARG A 138 31.52 13.02 -9.21
C ARG A 138 31.93 11.56 -9.21
N THR A 139 31.10 10.69 -8.63
CA THR A 139 31.30 9.25 -8.55
C THR A 139 30.38 8.51 -9.49
N PHE A 140 30.86 7.44 -10.10
CA PHE A 140 30.11 6.54 -10.97
C PHE A 140 30.26 5.11 -10.46
N LEU A 141 29.15 4.35 -10.40
CA LEU A 141 29.10 2.95 -9.98
C LEU A 141 28.24 2.14 -10.95
N LYS A 142 28.60 0.89 -11.21
CA LYS A 142 27.83 -0.02 -12.04
C LYS A 142 28.00 -1.44 -11.54
N PHE A 143 26.89 -2.13 -11.32
CA PHE A 143 26.85 -3.56 -11.09
C PHE A 143 26.76 -4.29 -12.43
N ASN A 144 27.80 -5.04 -12.81
CA ASN A 144 27.89 -5.69 -14.10
C ASN A 144 26.93 -6.88 -14.24
N THR A 145 26.53 -7.47 -13.14
CA THR A 145 25.54 -8.57 -13.08
C THR A 145 24.50 -8.29 -12.00
N LEU A 146 23.25 -8.65 -12.28
CA LEU A 146 22.16 -8.62 -11.31
C LEU A 146 21.82 -10.03 -10.85
N PRO A 147 21.33 -10.22 -9.60
CA PRO A 147 20.84 -11.52 -9.12
C PRO A 147 19.75 -12.09 -10.03
N LYS A 148 19.76 -13.42 -10.20
CA LYS A 148 18.63 -14.09 -10.85
C LYS A 148 17.52 -14.24 -9.83
N LEU A 149 16.37 -13.62 -10.12
CA LEU A 149 15.18 -13.73 -9.28
C LEU A 149 14.44 -15.05 -9.53
N GLU A 150 13.70 -15.50 -8.52
CA GLU A 150 12.75 -16.60 -8.66
C GLU A 150 11.64 -16.27 -9.66
N LYS A 151 11.02 -17.30 -10.24
CA LYS A 151 9.92 -17.14 -11.18
C LYS A 151 8.70 -16.53 -10.45
N GLY A 152 8.14 -15.49 -11.03
CA GLY A 152 7.02 -14.76 -10.44
C GLY A 152 7.40 -13.73 -9.36
N ALA A 153 8.69 -13.58 -9.05
CA ALA A 153 9.16 -12.63 -8.04
C ALA A 153 8.86 -11.19 -8.41
N VAL A 154 8.33 -10.46 -7.45
CA VAL A 154 8.10 -9.01 -7.54
C VAL A 154 9.13 -8.28 -6.69
N ILE A 155 9.94 -7.41 -7.32
CA ILE A 155 10.89 -6.57 -6.59
C ILE A 155 10.09 -5.57 -5.75
N THR A 156 10.30 -5.60 -4.44
CA THR A 156 9.60 -4.76 -3.47
C THR A 156 10.42 -3.54 -3.05
N ASP A 157 11.75 -3.67 -3.07
CA ASP A 157 12.67 -2.61 -2.68
C ASP A 157 14.06 -2.90 -3.29
N ALA A 158 14.85 -1.89 -3.58
CA ALA A 158 16.25 -2.06 -3.95
C ALA A 158 17.07 -0.87 -3.46
N ARG A 159 18.21 -1.17 -2.85
CA ARG A 159 19.04 -0.19 -2.16
C ARG A 159 20.49 -0.27 -2.62
N LEU A 160 21.11 0.90 -2.73
CA LEU A 160 22.56 1.03 -2.88
C LEU A 160 23.14 1.48 -1.53
N ASN A 161 23.88 0.59 -0.88
CA ASN A 161 24.61 0.89 0.35
C ASN A 161 26.04 1.28 0.02
N LEU A 162 26.48 2.40 0.54
CA LEU A 162 27.81 2.96 0.44
C LEU A 162 28.34 3.30 1.84
N TYR A 163 29.63 3.38 2.01
CA TYR A 163 30.24 3.71 3.30
C TYR A 163 31.09 4.97 3.18
N GLN A 164 30.71 6.00 3.94
CA GLN A 164 31.46 7.23 4.05
C GLN A 164 32.54 7.07 5.13
N TYR A 165 33.79 7.40 4.83
CA TYR A 165 34.87 7.33 5.82
C TYR A 165 35.68 8.64 6.00
N GLN A 166 35.55 9.61 5.08
CA GLN A 166 36.12 10.94 5.23
C GLN A 166 35.12 12.02 4.83
N PHE A 167 35.25 13.18 5.44
CA PHE A 167 34.44 14.35 5.18
C PHE A 167 35.25 15.63 5.35
N SER A 168 35.03 16.63 4.50
CA SER A 168 35.59 17.97 4.64
C SER A 168 34.62 19.01 4.10
N ALA A 169 34.31 20.04 4.86
CA ALA A 169 33.54 21.19 4.43
C ALA A 169 34.08 22.46 5.07
N ASP A 170 34.07 23.57 4.32
CA ASP A 170 34.59 24.88 4.81
C ASP A 170 33.77 25.42 5.99
N ASP A 171 32.46 25.15 6.03
CA ASP A 171 31.55 25.58 7.10
C ASP A 171 31.30 24.49 8.17
N GLY A 172 31.91 23.32 8.02
CA GLY A 172 31.75 22.17 8.91
C GLY A 172 30.36 21.51 8.84
N LYS A 173 29.47 21.96 7.94
CA LYS A 173 28.10 21.43 7.78
C LYS A 173 28.06 20.32 6.74
N GLY A 174 27.05 19.43 6.89
CA GLY A 174 26.75 18.42 5.89
C GLY A 174 26.29 19.03 4.54
N PHE A 175 26.52 18.29 3.46
CA PHE A 175 26.02 18.65 2.14
C PHE A 175 25.23 17.49 1.50
N ARG A 176 24.34 17.85 0.59
CA ARG A 176 23.48 16.87 -0.10
C ARG A 176 24.15 16.29 -1.33
N VAL A 177 24.00 14.98 -1.47
CA VAL A 177 24.38 14.21 -2.66
C VAL A 177 23.12 13.59 -3.26
N SER A 178 23.01 13.58 -4.59
CA SER A 178 21.96 12.95 -5.37
C SER A 178 22.50 11.78 -6.16
N ALA A 179 21.71 10.72 -6.27
CA ALA A 179 21.95 9.59 -7.16
C ALA A 179 21.16 9.76 -8.47
N HIS A 180 21.79 9.48 -9.60
CA HIS A 180 21.20 9.66 -10.93
C HIS A 180 21.43 8.43 -11.81
N GLU A 181 20.47 8.10 -12.67
CA GLU A 181 20.61 7.06 -13.70
C GLU A 181 21.58 7.49 -14.79
N VAL A 182 22.62 6.70 -15.02
CA VAL A 182 23.58 6.91 -16.12
C VAL A 182 22.95 6.40 -17.42
N THR A 183 23.06 7.19 -18.51
CA THR A 183 22.39 6.90 -19.79
C THR A 183 23.33 6.44 -20.90
N GLY A 184 24.66 6.42 -20.64
CA GLY A 184 25.66 5.99 -21.61
C GLY A 184 26.66 5.03 -21.04
N ALA A 185 27.19 4.14 -21.88
CA ALA A 185 28.25 3.19 -21.49
C ALA A 185 29.54 3.92 -21.10
N TRP A 186 30.25 3.37 -20.14
CA TRP A 186 31.55 3.86 -19.67
C TRP A 186 32.42 2.69 -19.19
N ASP A 187 33.71 2.94 -19.03
CA ASP A 187 34.68 1.96 -18.53
C ASP A 187 35.51 2.63 -17.43
N GLN A 188 35.60 1.97 -16.27
CA GLN A 188 36.29 2.49 -15.09
C GLN A 188 37.77 2.82 -15.32
N ARG A 189 38.42 2.17 -16.30
CA ARG A 189 39.85 2.34 -16.60
C ARG A 189 40.13 3.60 -17.43
N THR A 190 39.13 4.08 -18.19
CA THR A 190 39.27 5.17 -19.13
C THR A 190 38.39 6.37 -18.81
N LEU A 191 37.53 6.27 -17.77
CA LEU A 191 36.62 7.34 -17.37
C LEU A 191 37.40 8.57 -16.88
N THR A 192 37.09 9.72 -17.47
CA THR A 192 37.67 11.03 -17.12
C THR A 192 36.56 12.07 -17.03
N TRP A 193 36.84 13.27 -16.51
CA TRP A 193 35.88 14.36 -16.52
C TRP A 193 35.37 14.70 -17.92
N ASN A 194 36.26 14.68 -18.93
CA ASN A 194 35.91 15.06 -20.31
C ASN A 194 35.08 14.01 -21.06
N ASN A 195 35.18 12.73 -20.70
CA ASN A 195 34.43 11.65 -21.34
C ASN A 195 33.35 11.01 -20.45
N GLN A 196 33.04 11.61 -19.28
CA GLN A 196 32.01 11.09 -18.40
C GLN A 196 30.67 10.95 -19.15
N PRO A 197 29.93 9.87 -18.93
CA PRO A 197 28.64 9.65 -19.56
C PRO A 197 27.60 10.67 -19.08
N SER A 198 26.61 10.92 -19.91
CA SER A 198 25.42 11.65 -19.47
C SER A 198 24.60 10.82 -18.50
N PHE A 199 23.85 11.51 -17.62
CA PHE A 199 22.92 10.91 -16.69
C PHE A 199 21.63 11.73 -16.67
N LYS A 200 20.53 11.10 -16.22
CA LYS A 200 19.23 11.78 -16.15
C LYS A 200 19.28 12.94 -15.16
N PRO A 201 18.66 14.10 -15.48
CA PRO A 201 18.62 15.24 -14.55
C PRO A 201 17.80 14.94 -13.29
N GLU A 202 16.76 14.11 -13.40
CA GLU A 202 15.96 13.67 -12.27
C GLU A 202 16.80 12.77 -11.36
N ALA A 203 16.85 13.09 -10.08
CA ALA A 203 17.50 12.25 -9.09
C ALA A 203 16.63 11.04 -8.73
N LEU A 204 17.28 9.91 -8.53
CA LEU A 204 16.65 8.71 -7.99
C LEU A 204 16.32 8.90 -6.49
N ASP A 205 17.30 9.42 -5.77
CA ASP A 205 17.23 9.67 -4.33
C ASP A 205 18.29 10.68 -3.90
N TYR A 206 18.17 11.15 -2.66
CA TYR A 206 19.08 12.13 -2.05
C TYR A 206 19.49 11.68 -0.65
N LEU A 207 20.71 11.97 -0.27
CA LEU A 207 21.15 11.82 1.12
C LEU A 207 22.10 12.95 1.55
N THR A 208 22.27 13.12 2.84
CA THR A 208 23.21 14.08 3.41
C THR A 208 24.48 13.37 3.86
N LEU A 209 25.62 13.86 3.37
CA LEU A 209 26.94 13.49 3.86
C LEU A 209 27.39 14.57 4.84
N GLU A 210 27.88 14.16 6.00
CA GLU A 210 28.22 15.05 7.10
C GLU A 210 29.43 14.54 7.89
N ASN A 211 30.00 15.39 8.70
CA ASN A 211 31.10 15.00 9.58
C ASN A 211 30.58 14.03 10.65
N THR A 212 31.18 12.86 10.68
CA THR A 212 30.87 11.84 11.68
C THR A 212 32.13 11.49 12.45
N ASN A 213 31.99 11.24 13.74
CA ASN A 213 33.11 10.80 14.60
C ASN A 213 33.41 9.29 14.40
N LYS A 214 32.71 8.62 13.48
CA LYS A 214 32.89 7.18 13.20
C LYS A 214 33.54 7.00 11.83
N MET A 215 34.44 6.05 11.73
CA MET A 215 34.93 5.56 10.44
C MET A 215 33.91 4.60 9.83
N ALA A 216 33.72 4.66 8.53
CA ALA A 216 32.78 3.81 7.78
C ALA A 216 31.32 3.94 8.24
N VAL A 217 30.69 5.08 7.94
CA VAL A 217 29.26 5.29 8.19
C VAL A 217 28.45 4.84 6.98
N PRO A 218 27.49 3.91 7.15
CA PRO A 218 26.65 3.48 6.05
C PRO A 218 25.76 4.62 5.56
N LYS A 219 25.61 4.71 4.24
CA LYS A 219 24.78 5.66 3.51
C LYS A 219 24.01 4.91 2.45
N THR A 220 22.69 5.00 2.46
CA THR A 220 21.80 4.18 1.63
C THR A 220 20.98 5.06 0.72
N PHE A 221 21.00 4.76 -0.57
CA PHE A 221 20.09 5.33 -1.58
C PHE A 221 19.02 4.33 -1.96
N ASP A 222 17.79 4.79 -2.14
CA ASP A 222 16.73 4.04 -2.81
C ASP A 222 16.99 4.06 -4.33
N VAL A 223 17.18 2.87 -4.88
CA VAL A 223 17.42 2.67 -6.32
C VAL A 223 16.39 1.73 -6.95
N THR A 224 15.27 1.51 -6.27
CA THR A 224 14.23 0.55 -6.65
C THR A 224 13.74 0.75 -8.06
N LYS A 225 13.38 1.98 -8.44
CA LYS A 225 12.91 2.33 -9.79
C LYS A 225 13.93 1.98 -10.87
N LEU A 226 15.21 2.28 -10.61
CA LEU A 226 16.31 2.01 -11.53
C LEU A 226 16.54 0.50 -11.69
N ILE A 227 16.65 -0.24 -10.59
CA ILE A 227 16.88 -1.68 -10.60
C ILE A 227 15.76 -2.40 -11.35
N ARG A 228 14.49 -2.05 -11.12
CA ARG A 228 13.37 -2.59 -11.90
C ARG A 228 13.51 -2.28 -13.39
N GLY A 229 13.95 -1.07 -13.75
CA GLY A 229 14.24 -0.70 -15.14
C GLY A 229 15.30 -1.62 -15.76
N TRP A 230 16.34 -1.97 -15.03
CA TRP A 230 17.39 -2.89 -15.49
C TRP A 230 16.91 -4.33 -15.63
N TYR A 231 16.02 -4.82 -14.75
CA TYR A 231 15.40 -6.13 -14.95
C TYR A 231 14.47 -6.18 -16.16
N ASN A 232 13.77 -5.07 -16.47
CA ASN A 232 12.96 -4.95 -17.70
C ASN A 232 13.81 -4.87 -18.97
N ASN A 233 14.91 -4.14 -18.91
CA ASN A 233 15.84 -3.96 -20.02
C ASN A 233 17.29 -4.01 -19.52
N PRO A 234 17.91 -5.20 -19.44
CA PRO A 234 19.28 -5.34 -18.94
C PRO A 234 20.31 -4.49 -19.70
N SER A 235 20.06 -4.17 -20.97
CA SER A 235 20.97 -3.34 -21.77
C SER A 235 20.95 -1.85 -21.34
N SER A 236 19.98 -1.42 -20.54
CA SER A 236 19.93 -0.07 -19.97
C SER A 236 20.78 0.09 -18.70
N ASN A 237 21.39 -0.98 -18.20
CA ASN A 237 22.28 -0.90 -17.05
C ASN A 237 23.60 -0.24 -17.42
N HIS A 238 23.63 1.08 -17.29
CA HIS A 238 24.85 1.91 -17.43
C HIS A 238 25.33 2.41 -16.07
N GLY A 239 24.68 2.04 -14.96
CA GLY A 239 25.09 2.39 -13.61
C GLY A 239 24.46 3.65 -13.05
N ILE A 240 25.05 4.15 -11.97
CA ILE A 240 24.57 5.25 -11.13
C ILE A 240 25.65 6.32 -11.03
N ALA A 241 25.28 7.59 -11.19
CA ALA A 241 26.14 8.73 -10.95
C ALA A 241 25.76 9.42 -9.64
N LEU A 242 26.75 9.72 -8.80
CA LEU A 242 26.60 10.49 -7.57
C LEU A 242 27.22 11.87 -7.76
N LYS A 243 26.48 12.94 -7.40
CA LYS A 243 26.98 14.30 -7.44
C LYS A 243 26.42 15.13 -6.29
N ALA A 244 27.15 16.20 -5.91
CA ALA A 244 26.59 17.17 -4.99
C ALA A 244 25.37 17.88 -5.63
N VAL A 245 24.31 18.07 -4.86
CA VAL A 245 23.12 18.84 -5.33
C VAL A 245 23.53 20.27 -5.69
N ASN A 246 24.40 20.88 -4.86
CA ASN A 246 25.01 22.17 -5.12
C ASN A 246 26.52 22.03 -5.26
N GLU A 247 27.03 21.95 -6.49
CA GLU A 247 28.45 21.80 -6.80
C GLU A 247 29.26 23.11 -6.60
N ASN A 248 28.64 24.20 -6.15
CA ASN A 248 29.34 25.45 -5.83
C ASN A 248 29.80 25.53 -4.37
N VAL A 249 29.28 24.66 -3.50
CA VAL A 249 29.69 24.61 -2.07
C VAL A 249 30.97 23.79 -1.93
N TYR A 250 31.94 24.34 -1.21
CA TYR A 250 33.16 23.61 -0.87
C TYR A 250 32.91 22.61 0.27
N ALA A 251 32.38 21.48 -0.09
CA ALA A 251 32.18 20.34 0.78
C ALA A 251 32.39 19.04 -0.03
N THR A 252 33.12 18.10 0.50
CA THR A 252 33.45 16.83 -0.14
C THR A 252 33.42 15.68 0.85
N ALA A 253 33.04 14.52 0.36
CA ALA A 253 33.10 13.27 1.12
C ALA A 253 33.83 12.21 0.31
N THR A 254 34.52 11.32 1.04
CA THR A 254 35.18 10.16 0.49
C THR A 254 34.39 8.92 0.89
N LEU A 255 34.04 8.11 -0.11
CA LEU A 255 33.34 6.83 0.03
C LEU A 255 34.31 5.68 -0.26
N VAL A 256 34.00 4.51 0.28
CA VAL A 256 34.80 3.30 0.05
C VAL A 256 34.52 2.80 -1.38
N SER A 257 35.58 2.52 -2.14
CA SER A 257 35.52 1.87 -3.46
C SER A 257 35.49 0.34 -3.32
N SER A 258 35.02 -0.36 -4.35
CA SER A 258 35.14 -1.81 -4.47
C SER A 258 36.60 -2.30 -4.54
N ASP A 259 37.53 -1.40 -4.90
CA ASP A 259 38.97 -1.67 -5.01
C ASP A 259 39.76 -1.38 -3.70
N MET A 260 39.05 -1.02 -2.60
CA MET A 260 39.69 -0.79 -1.31
C MET A 260 40.35 -2.06 -0.77
N PRO A 261 41.64 -2.06 -0.49
CA PRO A 261 42.28 -3.23 0.15
C PRO A 261 41.68 -3.51 1.52
N VAL A 262 41.41 -4.78 1.82
CA VAL A 262 40.94 -5.23 3.14
C VAL A 262 41.86 -4.74 4.23
N ASN A 263 41.33 -4.26 5.35
CA ASN A 263 42.01 -3.68 6.50
C ASN A 263 42.76 -2.37 6.23
N LYS A 264 42.64 -1.74 5.06
CA LYS A 264 43.15 -0.39 4.86
C LYS A 264 42.33 0.56 5.73
N TYR A 265 43.01 1.39 6.53
CA TYR A 265 42.39 2.30 7.52
C TYR A 265 41.50 1.61 8.56
N GLY A 266 41.67 0.31 8.80
CA GLY A 266 40.78 -0.48 9.68
C GLY A 266 39.39 -0.79 9.10
N LEU A 267 39.19 -0.55 7.79
CA LEU A 267 37.96 -0.86 7.10
C LEU A 267 37.96 -2.34 6.67
N THR A 268 36.81 -2.98 6.86
CA THR A 268 36.61 -4.37 6.48
C THR A 268 35.94 -4.46 5.08
N ALA A 269 35.93 -5.61 4.50
CA ALA A 269 35.29 -5.86 3.22
C ALA A 269 33.76 -5.57 3.20
N ASP A 270 33.12 -5.53 4.35
CA ASP A 270 31.70 -5.16 4.49
C ASP A 270 31.42 -3.69 4.14
N CYS A 271 32.46 -2.87 4.00
CA CYS A 271 32.34 -1.46 3.64
C CYS A 271 32.37 -1.21 2.14
N TYR A 272 32.41 -2.23 1.29
CA TYR A 272 32.30 -2.06 -0.16
C TYR A 272 30.90 -1.59 -0.61
N PRO A 273 30.78 -0.98 -1.81
CA PRO A 273 29.48 -0.71 -2.41
C PRO A 273 28.64 -2.00 -2.53
N ILE A 274 27.41 -1.98 -2.05
CA ILE A 274 26.51 -3.14 -2.05
C ILE A 274 25.18 -2.73 -2.67
N GLY A 275 24.75 -3.47 -3.71
CA GLY A 275 23.37 -3.41 -4.20
C GLY A 275 22.54 -4.51 -3.52
N ILE A 276 21.42 -4.14 -2.91
CA ILE A 276 20.51 -5.08 -2.26
C ILE A 276 19.19 -5.03 -3.03
N VAL A 277 18.64 -6.19 -3.38
CA VAL A 277 17.34 -6.32 -4.04
C VAL A 277 16.44 -7.19 -3.15
N TYR A 278 15.35 -6.59 -2.68
CA TYR A 278 14.30 -7.29 -1.94
C TYR A 278 13.19 -7.68 -2.90
N TYR A 279 12.72 -8.92 -2.81
CA TYR A 279 11.65 -9.41 -3.66
C TYR A 279 10.73 -10.39 -2.93
N ARG A 280 9.54 -10.59 -3.46
CA ARG A 280 8.57 -11.59 -3.01
C ARG A 280 8.12 -12.45 -4.19
N SER A 281 7.94 -13.75 -3.94
CA SER A 281 7.47 -14.72 -4.93
C SER A 281 6.08 -15.28 -4.63
N THR A 282 5.28 -14.61 -3.77
CA THR A 282 3.93 -15.03 -3.41
C THR A 282 3.00 -14.94 -4.62
N LYS A 283 2.36 -16.01 -5.00
CA LYS A 283 1.67 -16.17 -6.28
C LYS A 283 0.22 -16.67 -6.20
N GLY A 284 -0.32 -16.91 -5.01
CA GLY A 284 -1.66 -17.45 -4.82
C GLY A 284 -2.70 -16.46 -4.32
N LEU A 285 -3.74 -17.01 -3.71
CA LEU A 285 -4.88 -16.26 -3.18
C LEU A 285 -4.72 -16.09 -1.67
N GLU A 286 -4.03 -15.03 -1.28
CA GLU A 286 -3.80 -14.69 0.13
C GLU A 286 -4.82 -13.66 0.62
N ASP A 287 -5.29 -13.78 1.85
CA ASP A 287 -6.29 -12.89 2.47
C ASP A 287 -5.86 -11.42 2.52
N TYR A 288 -4.57 -11.14 2.50
CA TYR A 288 -4.03 -9.77 2.57
C TYR A 288 -3.86 -9.11 1.20
N TYR A 289 -4.04 -9.84 0.11
CA TYR A 289 -4.10 -9.27 -1.23
C TYR A 289 -5.51 -8.81 -1.58
N SER A 290 -5.61 -7.97 -2.57
CA SER A 290 -6.86 -7.61 -3.23
C SER A 290 -6.88 -8.13 -4.65
N TYR A 291 -8.05 -8.55 -5.11
CA TYR A 291 -8.24 -9.18 -6.41
C TYR A 291 -9.28 -8.43 -7.24
N HIS A 292 -9.10 -8.47 -8.55
CA HIS A 292 -10.19 -8.22 -9.49
C HIS A 292 -10.77 -9.58 -9.85
N GLU A 293 -12.02 -9.82 -9.45
CA GLU A 293 -12.71 -11.09 -9.65
C GLU A 293 -13.58 -11.03 -10.92
N GLN A 294 -13.58 -12.12 -11.69
CA GLN A 294 -14.41 -12.32 -12.86
C GLN A 294 -15.14 -13.64 -12.70
N GLU A 295 -16.47 -13.60 -12.62
CA GLU A 295 -17.30 -14.78 -12.46
C GLU A 295 -17.85 -15.28 -13.80
N LEU A 296 -17.62 -16.57 -14.09
CA LEU A 296 -18.16 -17.26 -15.26
C LEU A 296 -19.10 -18.42 -14.87
N GLY A 297 -19.83 -18.23 -13.78
CA GLY A 297 -20.77 -19.21 -13.25
C GLY A 297 -20.10 -20.57 -13.00
N ARG A 298 -20.71 -21.67 -13.50
CA ARG A 298 -20.18 -23.03 -13.29
C ARG A 298 -18.80 -23.27 -13.90
N THR A 299 -18.38 -22.45 -14.87
CA THR A 299 -17.05 -22.57 -15.49
C THR A 299 -15.94 -22.22 -14.52
N GLY A 300 -16.22 -21.38 -13.54
CA GLY A 300 -15.30 -20.93 -12.50
C GLY A 300 -15.13 -19.43 -12.44
N SER A 301 -14.20 -18.99 -11.61
CA SER A 301 -13.86 -17.60 -11.39
C SER A 301 -12.37 -17.35 -11.61
N GLY A 302 -12.06 -16.23 -12.24
CA GLY A 302 -10.72 -15.71 -12.36
C GLY A 302 -10.45 -14.65 -11.29
N TYR A 303 -9.27 -14.70 -10.69
CA TYR A 303 -8.81 -13.76 -9.68
C TYR A 303 -7.51 -13.13 -10.14
N VAL A 304 -7.55 -11.87 -10.55
CA VAL A 304 -6.36 -11.11 -10.92
C VAL A 304 -5.87 -10.35 -9.69
N ASN A 305 -4.70 -10.71 -9.20
CA ASN A 305 -4.07 -10.04 -8.06
C ASN A 305 -3.74 -8.59 -8.43
N ARG A 306 -4.30 -7.61 -7.71
CA ARG A 306 -4.12 -6.19 -8.02
C ARG A 306 -2.70 -5.69 -7.76
N TYR A 307 -1.93 -6.36 -6.89
CA TYR A 307 -0.55 -5.98 -6.58
C TYR A 307 0.46 -6.50 -7.62
N ASN A 308 0.44 -7.82 -7.88
CA ASN A 308 1.46 -8.47 -8.72
C ASN A 308 0.98 -8.83 -10.13
N GLY A 309 -0.32 -8.70 -10.42
CA GLY A 309 -0.91 -9.00 -11.73
C GLY A 309 -0.98 -10.48 -12.06
N ASN A 310 -0.77 -11.39 -11.10
CA ASN A 310 -0.91 -12.82 -11.30
C ASN A 310 -2.38 -13.20 -11.48
N LEU A 311 -2.67 -14.17 -12.35
CA LEU A 311 -3.98 -14.77 -12.53
C LEU A 311 -4.05 -16.12 -11.84
N VAL A 312 -5.04 -16.28 -10.95
CA VAL A 312 -5.48 -17.59 -10.48
C VAL A 312 -6.89 -17.82 -11.02
N PHE A 313 -7.13 -18.95 -11.71
CA PHE A 313 -8.47 -19.33 -12.18
C PHE A 313 -8.91 -20.62 -11.50
N ILE A 314 -10.04 -20.59 -10.83
CA ILE A 314 -10.58 -21.70 -10.05
C ILE A 314 -11.84 -22.22 -10.73
N HIS A 315 -11.86 -23.52 -11.01
CA HIS A 315 -13.03 -24.27 -11.39
C HIS A 315 -13.39 -25.26 -10.29
N GLU A 316 -14.62 -25.18 -9.76
CA GLU A 316 -15.12 -26.15 -8.79
C GLU A 316 -15.60 -27.41 -9.52
N ASP A 317 -15.02 -28.56 -9.16
CA ASP A 317 -15.39 -29.89 -9.67
C ASP A 317 -16.58 -30.48 -8.90
N GLU A 318 -16.92 -31.74 -9.22
CA GLU A 318 -17.93 -32.49 -8.45
C GLU A 318 -17.38 -32.81 -7.04
N GLY A 319 -18.23 -32.62 -6.02
CA GLY A 319 -17.93 -32.88 -4.61
C GLY A 319 -18.95 -33.80 -3.94
N THR A 320 -18.72 -34.15 -2.67
CA THR A 320 -19.72 -34.85 -1.84
C THR A 320 -20.77 -33.85 -1.34
N SER A 321 -21.96 -34.35 -0.98
CA SER A 321 -23.06 -33.54 -0.46
C SER A 321 -23.30 -33.76 1.05
N GLY A 322 -22.30 -34.27 1.77
CA GLY A 322 -22.38 -34.50 3.23
C GLY A 322 -22.55 -33.21 4.00
N ILE A 323 -23.22 -33.28 5.17
CA ILE A 323 -23.41 -32.15 6.08
C ILE A 323 -22.20 -31.96 7.03
N LEU A 324 -21.31 -32.96 7.10
CA LEU A 324 -20.09 -32.94 7.90
C LEU A 324 -18.88 -32.93 6.98
N MET A 325 -18.17 -31.82 6.89
CA MET A 325 -16.97 -31.66 6.06
C MET A 325 -17.09 -32.30 4.67
N PRO A 326 -17.99 -31.84 3.78
CA PRO A 326 -18.08 -32.38 2.42
C PRO A 326 -16.75 -32.22 1.68
N VAL A 327 -16.38 -33.18 0.87
CA VAL A 327 -15.22 -33.06 -0.02
C VAL A 327 -15.56 -32.07 -1.12
N SER A 328 -14.82 -30.96 -1.18
CA SER A 328 -14.79 -30.05 -2.31
C SER A 328 -13.47 -30.20 -3.05
N VAL A 329 -13.51 -30.27 -4.37
CA VAL A 329 -12.36 -30.40 -5.25
C VAL A 329 -12.39 -29.29 -6.28
N SER A 330 -11.28 -28.63 -6.50
CA SER A 330 -11.17 -27.61 -7.53
C SER A 330 -9.94 -27.83 -8.41
N HIS A 331 -10.10 -27.60 -9.72
CA HIS A 331 -8.98 -27.35 -10.62
C HIS A 331 -8.56 -25.90 -10.49
N VAL A 332 -7.31 -25.66 -10.15
CA VAL A 332 -6.74 -24.33 -9.93
C VAL A 332 -5.61 -24.09 -10.93
N TYR A 333 -5.81 -23.14 -11.83
CA TYR A 333 -4.77 -22.62 -12.72
C TYR A 333 -4.06 -21.46 -12.05
N ASN A 334 -2.72 -21.44 -12.15
CA ASN A 334 -1.92 -20.32 -11.68
C ASN A 334 -0.97 -19.87 -12.80
N LEU A 335 -1.05 -18.60 -13.20
CA LEU A 335 -0.22 -18.02 -14.26
C LEU A 335 1.28 -18.18 -13.97
N SER A 336 1.70 -18.01 -12.72
CA SER A 336 3.09 -18.17 -12.32
C SER A 336 3.63 -19.59 -12.52
N ASP A 337 2.75 -20.58 -12.59
CA ASP A 337 3.07 -22.00 -12.83
C ASP A 337 2.59 -22.50 -14.20
N CYS A 338 2.23 -21.61 -15.12
CA CYS A 338 1.55 -21.96 -16.38
C CYS A 338 2.29 -23.00 -17.23
N ASP A 339 3.63 -23.08 -17.16
CA ASP A 339 4.46 -24.05 -17.88
C ASP A 339 4.69 -25.37 -17.11
N THR A 340 4.19 -25.46 -15.86
CA THR A 340 4.36 -26.64 -15.01
C THR A 340 3.51 -27.80 -15.52
N LYS A 341 4.17 -28.93 -15.84
CA LYS A 341 3.46 -30.15 -16.27
C LYS A 341 2.71 -30.77 -15.09
N SER A 342 1.44 -31.10 -15.32
CA SER A 342 0.57 -31.70 -14.31
C SER A 342 -0.33 -32.77 -14.93
N ARG A 343 -0.80 -33.67 -14.09
CA ARG A 343 -1.85 -34.65 -14.46
C ARG A 343 -3.20 -33.99 -14.67
N PHE A 344 -3.38 -32.80 -14.17
CA PHE A 344 -4.64 -32.05 -14.13
C PHE A 344 -4.74 -30.99 -15.23
N GLY A 345 -3.76 -30.93 -16.11
CA GLY A 345 -3.57 -29.89 -17.12
C GLY A 345 -2.33 -29.06 -16.82
N LYS A 346 -1.60 -28.67 -17.87
CA LYS A 346 -0.44 -27.81 -17.73
C LYS A 346 -0.86 -26.48 -17.07
N GLY A 347 -0.14 -26.07 -16.02
CA GLY A 347 -0.50 -24.90 -15.21
C GLY A 347 -1.65 -25.11 -14.21
N PHE A 348 -2.35 -26.26 -14.26
CA PHE A 348 -3.40 -26.64 -13.32
C PHE A 348 -2.92 -27.58 -12.22
N ARG A 349 -3.52 -27.46 -11.06
CA ARG A 349 -3.42 -28.41 -9.94
C ARG A 349 -4.80 -28.70 -9.36
N LEU A 350 -4.94 -29.74 -8.54
CA LEU A 350 -6.12 -29.92 -7.70
C LEU A 350 -5.90 -29.31 -6.33
N SER A 351 -6.93 -28.67 -5.77
CA SER A 351 -6.90 -28.05 -4.43
C SER A 351 -6.51 -29.02 -3.30
N LEU A 352 -6.78 -30.32 -3.46
CA LEU A 352 -6.38 -31.36 -2.50
C LEU A 352 -4.92 -31.83 -2.63
N MET A 353 -4.20 -31.46 -3.69
CA MET A 353 -2.80 -31.83 -3.90
C MET A 353 -1.85 -30.88 -3.20
N GLN A 354 -2.07 -30.67 -1.90
CA GLN A 354 -1.18 -29.91 -1.03
C GLN A 354 0.00 -30.75 -0.61
N GLU A 355 1.17 -30.12 -0.51
CA GLU A 355 2.41 -30.80 -0.17
C GLU A 355 3.18 -30.04 0.91
N LEU A 356 3.58 -30.77 1.98
CA LEU A 356 4.47 -30.26 3.03
C LEU A 356 5.78 -31.04 2.99
N LYS A 357 6.88 -30.38 2.64
CA LYS A 357 8.20 -30.99 2.41
C LYS A 357 9.29 -30.25 3.16
N GLU A 358 10.40 -30.94 3.38
CA GLU A 358 11.65 -30.28 3.77
C GLU A 358 12.09 -29.33 2.65
N SER A 359 12.43 -28.09 3.02
CA SER A 359 12.82 -27.06 2.04
C SER A 359 14.29 -27.17 1.61
N GLY A 360 15.11 -27.88 2.39
CA GLY A 360 16.56 -27.87 2.26
C GLY A 360 17.24 -26.61 2.81
N ASN A 361 16.47 -25.67 3.40
CA ASN A 361 16.96 -24.48 4.05
C ASN A 361 16.87 -24.64 5.58
N ALA A 362 17.96 -24.46 6.30
CA ALA A 362 18.00 -24.66 7.76
C ALA A 362 17.15 -23.63 8.52
N ASP A 363 17.05 -22.40 8.02
CA ASP A 363 16.25 -21.33 8.64
C ASP A 363 14.75 -21.56 8.43
N PHE A 364 14.39 -22.17 7.30
CA PHE A 364 13.01 -22.53 6.95
C PHE A 364 12.94 -24.03 6.63
N PRO A 365 13.01 -24.90 7.62
CA PRO A 365 13.17 -26.35 7.40
C PRO A 365 12.02 -26.99 6.61
N TYR A 366 10.84 -26.38 6.60
CA TYR A 366 9.69 -26.90 5.85
C TYR A 366 9.08 -25.83 4.95
N VAL A 367 8.53 -26.29 3.82
CA VAL A 367 7.71 -25.51 2.89
C VAL A 367 6.41 -26.26 2.61
N LEU A 368 5.29 -25.55 2.78
CA LEU A 368 3.97 -25.97 2.34
C LEU A 368 3.72 -25.41 0.95
N THR A 369 3.42 -26.27 -0.02
CA THR A 369 2.75 -25.85 -1.26
C THR A 369 1.25 -26.08 -1.08
N ASP A 370 0.49 -25.04 -1.03
CA ASP A 370 -0.94 -25.09 -0.69
C ASP A 370 -1.87 -25.44 -1.87
N ALA A 371 -3.18 -25.19 -1.70
CA ALA A 371 -4.22 -25.54 -2.68
C ALA A 371 -4.07 -24.81 -4.01
N ASP A 372 -3.55 -23.61 -4.06
CA ASP A 372 -3.38 -22.79 -5.28
C ASP A 372 -1.94 -22.75 -5.81
N GLY A 373 -1.01 -23.42 -5.12
CA GLY A 373 0.38 -23.55 -5.51
C GLY A 373 1.32 -22.56 -4.83
N THR A 374 0.83 -21.75 -3.89
CA THR A 374 1.66 -20.85 -3.10
C THR A 374 2.56 -21.64 -2.16
N ASN A 375 3.81 -21.20 -2.04
CA ASN A 375 4.78 -21.74 -1.11
C ASN A 375 4.81 -20.91 0.16
N HIS A 376 4.55 -21.55 1.32
CA HIS A 376 4.66 -20.99 2.65
C HIS A 376 5.82 -21.62 3.36
N TYR A 377 6.76 -20.81 3.83
CA TYR A 377 7.98 -21.26 4.50
C TYR A 377 7.80 -21.21 6.01
N PHE A 378 8.34 -22.23 6.72
CA PHE A 378 8.20 -22.35 8.16
C PHE A 378 9.55 -22.24 8.85
N TYR A 379 9.65 -21.39 9.85
CA TYR A 379 10.82 -21.19 10.71
C TYR A 379 10.58 -21.75 12.13
N LYS A 380 11.66 -22.10 12.84
CA LYS A 380 11.55 -22.62 14.23
C LYS A 380 11.05 -21.52 15.17
N ASP A 381 10.06 -21.86 16.02
CA ASP A 381 9.62 -20.94 17.07
C ASP A 381 10.71 -20.81 18.14
N THR A 382 11.14 -19.58 18.42
CA THR A 382 12.15 -19.30 19.46
C THR A 382 11.69 -19.62 20.87
N SER A 383 10.38 -19.65 21.11
CA SER A 383 9.78 -19.97 22.42
C SER A 383 9.50 -21.47 22.62
N ASP A 384 9.39 -22.26 21.55
CA ASP A 384 9.10 -23.69 21.58
C ASP A 384 9.73 -24.40 20.37
N SER A 385 10.89 -24.99 20.57
CA SER A 385 11.66 -25.65 19.51
C SER A 385 10.94 -26.79 18.79
N ASN A 386 9.81 -27.29 19.36
CA ASN A 386 8.98 -28.32 18.73
C ASN A 386 7.92 -27.74 17.80
N LYS A 387 7.84 -26.41 17.67
CA LYS A 387 6.91 -25.73 16.79
C LYS A 387 7.63 -24.99 15.68
N LEU A 388 7.02 -25.01 14.52
CA LEU A 388 7.43 -24.24 13.36
C LEU A 388 6.28 -23.30 12.98
N LYS A 389 6.57 -22.03 12.71
CA LYS A 389 5.59 -21.01 12.33
C LYS A 389 5.82 -20.58 10.89
N ASP A 390 4.74 -20.22 10.20
CA ASP A 390 4.82 -19.65 8.86
C ASP A 390 5.45 -18.24 8.89
N GLU A 391 6.19 -17.91 7.86
CA GLU A 391 6.83 -16.59 7.72
C GLU A 391 5.86 -15.47 7.33
N ASP A 392 4.73 -15.84 6.69
CA ASP A 392 3.77 -14.87 6.15
C ASP A 392 2.79 -14.32 7.21
N GLY A 393 2.76 -14.91 8.41
CA GLY A 393 1.87 -14.51 9.51
C GLY A 393 0.43 -14.95 9.32
N LEU A 394 0.20 -16.06 8.61
CA LEU A 394 -1.13 -16.65 8.38
C LEU A 394 -1.64 -17.42 9.59
N GLY A 395 -0.78 -17.65 10.60
CA GLY A 395 -1.10 -18.40 11.78
C GLY A 395 -1.03 -19.91 11.61
N LEU A 396 -0.28 -20.36 10.58
CA LEU A 396 0.00 -21.78 10.38
C LEU A 396 1.10 -22.24 11.34
N VAL A 397 0.89 -23.38 12.02
CA VAL A 397 1.86 -23.94 12.96
C VAL A 397 2.04 -25.42 12.71
N ILE A 398 3.28 -25.84 12.45
CA ILE A 398 3.63 -27.27 12.39
C ILE A 398 4.09 -27.74 13.77
N THR A 399 3.50 -28.84 14.24
CA THR A 399 3.95 -29.56 15.43
C THR A 399 4.44 -30.94 15.02
N GLN A 400 5.65 -31.32 15.47
CA GLN A 400 6.12 -32.69 15.36
C GLN A 400 5.48 -33.51 16.49
N THR A 401 4.69 -34.49 16.13
CA THR A 401 4.12 -35.44 17.12
C THR A 401 4.54 -36.85 16.78
N SER A 402 5.06 -37.56 17.77
CA SER A 402 5.17 -39.03 17.77
C SER A 402 3.91 -39.58 18.45
N SER A 403 2.81 -39.77 17.71
CA SER A 403 1.65 -40.49 18.21
C SER A 403 1.58 -41.84 17.55
N ASN A 404 1.16 -42.89 18.30
CA ASN A 404 0.96 -44.24 17.79
C ASN A 404 -0.07 -44.31 16.64
N GLU A 405 -0.88 -43.29 16.45
CA GLU A 405 -1.89 -43.24 15.37
C GLU A 405 -1.30 -42.66 14.06
N TYR A 406 -0.21 -41.85 14.15
CA TYR A 406 0.38 -41.15 13.05
C TYR A 406 1.92 -41.23 13.05
N ASP A 407 2.47 -42.38 13.34
CA ASP A 407 3.91 -42.62 13.19
C ASP A 407 4.32 -42.19 11.80
N SER A 408 5.10 -41.07 11.75
CA SER A 408 5.65 -40.51 10.53
C SER A 408 4.81 -39.47 9.77
N TYR A 409 3.83 -38.83 10.42
CA TYR A 409 3.08 -37.71 9.84
C TYR A 409 3.46 -36.40 10.48
N LEU A 410 3.43 -35.32 9.68
CA LEU A 410 3.52 -33.94 10.14
C LEU A 410 2.10 -33.40 10.29
N ILE A 411 1.82 -32.76 11.41
CA ILE A 411 0.54 -32.13 11.67
C ILE A 411 0.72 -30.62 11.65
N MET A 412 0.09 -29.97 10.68
CA MET A 412 -0.04 -28.52 10.61
C MET A 412 -1.41 -28.12 11.16
N LYS A 413 -1.45 -27.06 11.95
CA LYS A 413 -2.70 -26.43 12.40
C LYS A 413 -2.78 -25.03 11.83
N ASP A 414 -3.99 -24.60 11.45
CA ASP A 414 -4.29 -23.22 11.14
C ASP A 414 -4.76 -22.44 12.39
N LYS A 415 -5.05 -21.17 12.23
CA LYS A 415 -5.56 -20.29 13.28
C LYS A 415 -6.88 -20.75 13.90
N ASP A 416 -7.68 -21.50 13.13
CA ASP A 416 -8.98 -22.04 13.55
C ASP A 416 -8.85 -23.43 14.18
N GLU A 417 -7.63 -23.86 14.47
CA GLU A 417 -7.28 -25.17 15.05
C GLU A 417 -7.64 -26.38 14.16
N VAL A 418 -7.95 -26.15 12.87
CA VAL A 418 -8.11 -27.20 11.89
C VAL A 418 -6.75 -27.86 11.64
N GLN A 419 -6.70 -29.17 11.61
CA GLN A 419 -5.48 -29.94 11.47
C GLN A 419 -5.36 -30.48 10.05
N TYR A 420 -4.21 -30.27 9.43
CA TYR A 420 -3.80 -30.83 8.16
C TYR A 420 -2.72 -31.86 8.41
N ILE A 421 -2.95 -33.09 8.06
CA ILE A 421 -2.07 -34.24 8.33
C ILE A 421 -1.42 -34.70 7.05
N PHE A 422 -0.09 -34.65 7.00
CA PHE A 422 0.72 -34.98 5.82
C PHE A 422 1.48 -36.28 6.03
N GLY A 423 1.57 -37.13 4.98
CA GLY A 423 2.35 -38.37 5.01
C GLY A 423 3.86 -38.11 4.90
N GLN A 424 4.69 -39.13 5.11
CA GLN A 424 6.16 -39.05 4.91
C GLN A 424 6.57 -38.65 3.48
N ASP A 425 5.71 -38.93 2.50
CA ASP A 425 5.87 -38.47 1.11
C ASP A 425 5.49 -37.04 0.87
N GLY A 426 5.09 -36.32 1.93
CA GLY A 426 4.72 -34.89 1.91
C GLY A 426 3.29 -34.60 1.48
N TYR A 427 2.51 -35.58 1.00
CA TYR A 427 1.13 -35.31 0.54
C TYR A 427 0.10 -35.26 1.68
N LEU A 428 -0.94 -34.41 1.51
CA LEU A 428 -2.05 -34.28 2.43
C LEU A 428 -2.83 -35.61 2.57
N ARG A 429 -2.97 -36.11 3.79
CA ARG A 429 -3.73 -37.32 4.11
C ARG A 429 -5.09 -37.08 4.70
N GLN A 430 -5.19 -36.07 5.57
CA GLN A 430 -6.43 -35.72 6.25
C GLN A 430 -6.53 -34.22 6.51
N ILE A 431 -7.76 -33.71 6.49
CA ILE A 431 -8.13 -32.45 7.11
C ILE A 431 -9.09 -32.79 8.25
N LYS A 432 -8.81 -32.34 9.45
CA LYS A 432 -9.59 -32.67 10.64
C LYS A 432 -10.03 -31.39 11.35
N ASP A 433 -11.33 -31.26 11.60
CA ASP A 433 -11.88 -30.12 12.33
C ASP A 433 -11.69 -30.28 13.85
N THR A 434 -12.04 -29.23 14.60
CA THR A 434 -11.96 -29.20 16.07
C THR A 434 -12.94 -30.13 16.77
N TYR A 435 -13.91 -30.70 16.05
CA TYR A 435 -14.90 -31.67 16.57
C TYR A 435 -14.50 -33.13 16.28
N GLY A 436 -13.41 -33.32 15.55
CA GLY A 436 -12.90 -34.66 15.21
C GLY A 436 -13.44 -35.23 13.89
N ASN A 437 -14.24 -34.44 13.13
CA ASN A 437 -14.61 -34.85 11.79
C ASN A 437 -13.39 -34.79 10.89
N ALA A 438 -13.20 -35.78 10.00
CA ALA A 438 -12.03 -35.87 9.17
C ALA A 438 -12.37 -36.20 7.71
N MET A 439 -11.99 -35.34 6.79
CA MET A 439 -11.86 -35.66 5.38
C MET A 439 -10.55 -36.40 5.17
N LYS A 440 -10.54 -37.47 4.38
CA LYS A 440 -9.37 -38.31 4.14
C LYS A 440 -9.04 -38.38 2.65
N CYS A 441 -7.74 -38.31 2.31
CA CYS A 441 -7.21 -38.45 0.96
C CYS A 441 -6.44 -39.77 0.82
N GLN A 442 -6.79 -40.61 -0.14
CA GLN A 442 -6.10 -41.87 -0.46
C GLN A 442 -5.29 -41.72 -1.74
N TYR A 443 -4.04 -42.12 -1.65
CA TYR A 443 -3.08 -42.09 -2.77
C TYR A 443 -2.65 -43.48 -3.18
N GLY A 444 -2.35 -43.65 -4.48
CA GLY A 444 -1.75 -44.83 -5.06
C GLY A 444 -0.29 -44.57 -5.39
N PRO A 445 0.58 -45.60 -5.28
CA PRO A 445 1.99 -45.52 -5.66
C PRO A 445 2.16 -45.48 -7.18
N ASN A 446 3.10 -44.65 -7.65
CA ASN A 446 3.50 -44.59 -9.06
C ASN A 446 4.98 -44.23 -9.15
N SER A 447 5.72 -44.77 -10.12
CA SER A 447 7.11 -44.42 -10.38
C SER A 447 7.35 -42.93 -10.73
N ALA A 448 6.30 -42.24 -11.21
CA ALA A 448 6.32 -40.81 -11.50
C ALA A 448 5.77 -39.93 -10.36
N GLY A 449 5.70 -40.46 -9.14
CA GLY A 449 5.11 -39.82 -7.94
C GLY A 449 3.68 -40.30 -7.66
N ASN A 450 3.26 -40.16 -6.39
CA ASN A 450 1.93 -40.59 -5.96
C ASN A 450 0.81 -39.83 -6.67
N TYR A 451 -0.35 -40.47 -6.81
CA TYR A 451 -1.56 -39.87 -7.39
C TYR A 451 -2.75 -40.09 -6.47
N ILE A 452 -3.61 -39.12 -6.34
CA ILE A 452 -4.82 -39.19 -5.52
C ILE A 452 -5.81 -40.16 -6.20
N GLN A 453 -6.31 -41.15 -5.46
CA GLN A 453 -7.30 -42.14 -5.93
C GLN A 453 -8.73 -41.73 -5.57
N TYR A 454 -8.93 -41.33 -4.33
CA TYR A 454 -10.19 -40.80 -3.85
C TYR A 454 -10.00 -39.89 -2.63
N ALA A 455 -10.95 -38.97 -2.40
CA ALA A 455 -11.15 -38.28 -1.17
C ALA A 455 -12.49 -38.69 -0.55
N GLU A 456 -12.52 -38.87 0.78
CA GLU A 456 -13.67 -39.40 1.52
C GLU A 456 -14.06 -38.43 2.62
N ASP A 457 -15.33 -38.09 2.74
CA ASP A 457 -15.87 -37.28 3.84
C ASP A 457 -16.13 -38.14 5.10
N PRO A 458 -16.43 -37.51 6.27
CA PRO A 458 -16.69 -38.26 7.50
C PRO A 458 -17.88 -39.23 7.45
N THR A 459 -18.77 -39.11 6.47
CA THR A 459 -19.91 -40.01 6.26
C THR A 459 -19.57 -41.22 5.41
N GLY A 460 -18.35 -41.28 4.83
CA GLY A 460 -17.92 -42.33 3.92
C GLY A 460 -18.26 -42.09 2.45
N ALA A 461 -18.83 -40.92 2.12
CA ALA A 461 -19.05 -40.55 0.73
C ALA A 461 -17.73 -40.13 0.06
N ARG A 462 -17.54 -40.53 -1.20
CA ARG A 462 -16.26 -40.39 -1.92
C ARG A 462 -16.36 -39.57 -3.18
N VAL A 463 -15.29 -38.83 -3.43
CA VAL A 463 -14.92 -38.33 -4.75
C VAL A 463 -13.81 -39.22 -5.28
N VAL A 464 -14.02 -39.86 -6.44
CA VAL A 464 -13.09 -40.81 -7.07
C VAL A 464 -12.44 -40.15 -8.28
N PHE A 465 -11.12 -40.24 -8.38
CA PHE A 465 -10.32 -39.67 -9.46
C PHE A 465 -9.93 -40.81 -10.45
N ASN A 466 -10.37 -40.70 -11.71
CA ASN A 466 -10.12 -41.70 -12.74
C ASN A 466 -9.07 -41.15 -13.73
N TYR A 467 -8.03 -41.96 -13.96
CA TYR A 467 -6.90 -41.59 -14.82
C TYR A 467 -6.91 -42.43 -16.10
N ASN A 468 -6.14 -41.98 -17.12
CA ASN A 468 -5.82 -42.76 -18.29
C ASN A 468 -4.91 -43.96 -17.90
N SER A 469 -4.67 -44.89 -18.83
CA SER A 469 -3.98 -46.16 -18.57
C SER A 469 -2.54 -46.01 -18.06
N ASP A 470 -1.86 -44.96 -18.42
CA ASP A 470 -0.49 -44.66 -18.01
C ASP A 470 -0.40 -43.72 -16.79
N LEU A 471 -1.53 -43.38 -16.18
CA LEU A 471 -1.67 -42.50 -14.99
C LEU A 471 -1.10 -41.09 -15.19
N THR A 472 -0.95 -40.63 -16.43
CA THR A 472 -0.37 -39.32 -16.75
C THR A 472 -1.38 -38.22 -16.79
N LYS A 473 -2.70 -38.54 -16.98
CA LYS A 473 -3.80 -37.56 -17.07
C LYS A 473 -5.02 -38.02 -16.29
N LEU A 474 -5.59 -37.10 -15.51
CA LEU A 474 -6.93 -37.25 -14.91
C LEU A 474 -7.97 -37.13 -16.00
N VAL A 475 -8.76 -38.17 -16.24
CA VAL A 475 -9.78 -38.16 -17.31
C VAL A 475 -11.19 -37.91 -16.81
N SER A 476 -11.48 -38.21 -15.54
CA SER A 476 -12.75 -37.84 -14.93
C SER A 476 -12.72 -37.86 -13.39
N ILE A 477 -13.68 -37.16 -12.81
CA ILE A 477 -14.01 -37.19 -11.37
C ILE A 477 -15.43 -37.72 -11.23
N THR A 478 -15.62 -38.70 -10.32
CA THR A 478 -16.96 -39.26 -10.01
C THR A 478 -17.30 -39.00 -8.54
N ALA A 479 -18.41 -38.33 -8.30
CA ALA A 479 -18.98 -38.08 -6.96
C ALA A 479 -20.52 -38.25 -7.01
N ASN A 480 -21.13 -38.82 -5.98
CA ASN A 480 -22.59 -38.97 -5.89
C ASN A 480 -23.22 -39.58 -7.16
N LYS A 481 -22.53 -40.56 -7.81
CA LYS A 481 -22.95 -41.16 -9.11
C LYS A 481 -23.00 -40.16 -10.28
N ARG A 482 -22.42 -39.00 -10.14
CA ARG A 482 -22.24 -37.99 -11.18
C ARG A 482 -20.80 -38.02 -11.67
N ASN A 483 -20.60 -37.79 -12.97
CA ASN A 483 -19.28 -37.84 -13.57
C ASN A 483 -19.00 -36.59 -14.38
N ALA A 484 -17.92 -35.89 -14.03
CA ALA A 484 -17.35 -34.83 -14.86
C ALA A 484 -16.11 -35.36 -15.57
N SER A 485 -15.91 -35.03 -16.85
CA SER A 485 -14.80 -35.51 -17.67
C SER A 485 -13.96 -34.36 -18.23
N PHE A 486 -12.66 -34.66 -18.45
CA PHE A 486 -11.65 -33.67 -18.81
C PHE A 486 -11.00 -34.02 -20.14
N ALA A 487 -10.77 -33.01 -20.99
CA ALA A 487 -10.08 -33.15 -22.27
C ALA A 487 -8.83 -32.27 -22.29
N TYR A 488 -7.79 -32.77 -22.96
CA TYR A 488 -6.49 -32.13 -23.04
C TYR A 488 -6.00 -32.07 -24.50
N ASP A 489 -5.22 -31.03 -24.82
CA ASP A 489 -4.51 -30.95 -26.10
C ASP A 489 -3.17 -31.75 -26.10
N ALA A 490 -2.47 -31.73 -27.22
CA ALA A 490 -1.20 -32.42 -27.38
C ALA A 490 -0.06 -31.82 -26.52
N ALA A 491 -0.18 -30.52 -26.14
CA ALA A 491 0.78 -29.88 -25.24
C ALA A 491 0.52 -30.19 -23.77
N GLY A 492 -0.67 -30.77 -23.47
CA GLY A 492 -1.10 -31.15 -22.13
C GLY A 492 -1.92 -30.11 -21.38
N HIS A 493 -2.43 -29.08 -22.06
CA HIS A 493 -3.34 -28.12 -21.47
C HIS A 493 -4.74 -28.69 -21.32
N LEU A 494 -5.44 -28.35 -20.23
CA LEU A 494 -6.86 -28.66 -20.03
C LEU A 494 -7.71 -27.79 -20.97
N THR A 495 -8.35 -28.38 -21.99
CA THR A 495 -9.10 -27.65 -23.01
C THR A 495 -10.61 -27.67 -22.80
N ALA A 496 -11.13 -28.67 -22.09
CA ALA A 496 -12.55 -28.75 -21.82
C ALA A 496 -12.86 -29.58 -20.57
N ILE A 497 -13.96 -29.18 -19.91
CA ILE A 497 -14.59 -29.91 -18.81
C ILE A 497 -16.05 -30.16 -19.22
N THR A 498 -16.44 -31.44 -19.31
CA THR A 498 -17.82 -31.82 -19.62
C THR A 498 -18.50 -32.31 -18.34
N TYR A 499 -19.58 -31.67 -17.99
CA TYR A 499 -20.37 -31.92 -16.79
C TYR A 499 -21.32 -33.12 -16.93
N PRO A 500 -21.88 -33.62 -15.81
CA PRO A 500 -22.84 -34.75 -15.84
C PRO A 500 -24.09 -34.51 -16.67
N ASP A 501 -24.49 -33.25 -16.92
CA ASP A 501 -25.62 -32.85 -17.77
C ASP A 501 -25.23 -32.70 -19.25
N GLY A 502 -24.00 -33.04 -19.62
CA GLY A 502 -23.49 -32.98 -20.99
C GLY A 502 -23.03 -31.58 -21.44
N LYS A 503 -23.21 -30.54 -20.64
CA LYS A 503 -22.72 -29.19 -20.93
C LYS A 503 -21.20 -29.13 -20.77
N THR A 504 -20.57 -28.23 -21.49
CA THR A 504 -19.11 -28.17 -21.54
C THR A 504 -18.59 -26.76 -21.38
N SER A 505 -17.66 -26.56 -20.44
CA SER A 505 -16.78 -25.40 -20.36
C SER A 505 -15.53 -25.61 -21.18
N ARG A 506 -14.96 -24.56 -21.76
CA ARG A 506 -13.76 -24.61 -22.61
C ARG A 506 -12.72 -23.59 -22.20
N PHE A 507 -11.47 -23.91 -22.48
CA PHE A 507 -10.31 -23.08 -22.16
C PHE A 507 -9.39 -22.97 -23.38
N GLY A 508 -8.78 -21.80 -23.58
CA GLY A 508 -7.84 -21.55 -24.66
C GLY A 508 -6.56 -20.89 -24.18
N TYR A 509 -5.47 -21.15 -24.90
CA TYR A 509 -4.12 -20.80 -24.47
C TYR A 509 -3.35 -20.09 -25.60
N ASP A 510 -2.40 -19.24 -25.20
CA ASP A 510 -1.31 -18.74 -26.02
C ASP A 510 0.02 -19.18 -25.40
N GLY A 511 0.73 -20.10 -26.07
CA GLY A 511 1.76 -20.86 -25.41
C GLY A 511 1.17 -21.63 -24.21
N ASP A 512 1.66 -21.34 -23.02
CA ASP A 512 1.18 -21.97 -21.78
C ASP A 512 0.23 -21.07 -20.96
N LYS A 513 -0.06 -19.84 -21.44
CA LYS A 513 -0.88 -18.85 -20.73
C LYS A 513 -2.36 -19.04 -21.08
N LEU A 514 -3.23 -19.12 -20.08
CA LEU A 514 -4.68 -19.13 -20.24
C LEU A 514 -5.16 -17.78 -20.79
N ILE A 515 -5.58 -17.72 -22.04
CA ILE A 515 -6.04 -16.48 -22.67
C ILE A 515 -7.55 -16.33 -22.68
N TRP A 516 -8.31 -17.38 -22.45
CA TRP A 516 -9.76 -17.31 -22.29
C TRP A 516 -10.35 -18.56 -21.62
N ALA A 517 -11.47 -18.33 -20.92
CA ALA A 517 -12.38 -19.37 -20.44
C ALA A 517 -13.79 -19.07 -20.97
N GLU A 518 -14.51 -20.12 -21.43
CA GLU A 518 -15.86 -20.03 -22.03
C GLU A 518 -16.82 -20.99 -21.35
N GLY A 519 -17.96 -20.46 -20.91
CA GLY A 519 -19.05 -21.23 -20.35
C GLY A 519 -19.90 -21.97 -21.40
N ALA A 520 -20.71 -22.91 -20.94
CA ALA A 520 -21.69 -23.59 -21.78
C ALA A 520 -22.78 -22.63 -22.37
N ASP A 521 -22.99 -21.51 -21.70
CA ASP A 521 -23.86 -20.40 -22.13
C ASP A 521 -23.23 -19.47 -23.15
N LYS A 522 -21.99 -19.78 -23.57
CA LYS A 522 -21.19 -18.99 -24.50
C LYS A 522 -20.68 -17.65 -23.97
N ARG A 523 -20.87 -17.32 -22.71
CA ARG A 523 -20.13 -16.22 -22.10
C ARG A 523 -18.66 -16.59 -22.02
N ARG A 524 -17.79 -15.59 -22.20
CA ARG A 524 -16.35 -15.77 -22.25
C ARG A 524 -15.65 -14.65 -21.52
N ILE A 525 -14.63 -14.99 -20.73
CA ILE A 525 -13.64 -14.07 -20.19
C ILE A 525 -12.36 -14.23 -20.99
N VAL A 526 -11.72 -13.13 -21.32
CA VAL A 526 -10.46 -13.08 -22.11
C VAL A 526 -9.40 -12.32 -21.33
N TYR A 527 -8.18 -12.85 -21.34
CA TYR A 527 -7.02 -12.26 -20.67
C TYR A 527 -5.94 -11.87 -21.67
N GLY A 528 -5.41 -10.65 -21.53
CA GLY A 528 -4.23 -10.17 -22.23
C GLY A 528 -3.08 -10.00 -21.24
N TYR A 529 -1.85 -10.25 -21.71
CA TYR A 529 -0.66 -10.27 -20.86
C TYR A 529 0.39 -9.26 -21.30
N ARG A 530 1.26 -8.90 -20.35
CA ARG A 530 2.51 -8.18 -20.58
C ARG A 530 3.60 -8.77 -19.69
N THR A 531 4.84 -8.68 -20.14
CA THR A 531 5.99 -9.00 -19.31
C THR A 531 6.51 -7.74 -18.62
N ASP A 532 6.72 -7.81 -17.31
CA ASP A 532 7.29 -6.75 -16.49
C ASP A 532 8.34 -7.35 -15.54
N CYS A 533 9.59 -6.89 -15.60
CA CYS A 533 10.72 -7.46 -14.83
C CYS A 533 10.88 -8.99 -15.02
N GLY A 534 10.61 -9.51 -16.22
CA GLY A 534 10.66 -10.94 -16.51
C GLY A 534 9.48 -11.75 -15.98
N VAL A 535 8.46 -11.10 -15.41
CA VAL A 535 7.25 -11.70 -14.88
C VAL A 535 6.07 -11.38 -15.79
N GLU A 536 5.30 -12.42 -16.16
CA GLU A 536 4.06 -12.24 -16.90
C GLU A 536 2.97 -11.71 -15.96
N ARG A 537 2.26 -10.66 -16.40
CA ARG A 537 1.18 -10.01 -15.66
C ARG A 537 -0.02 -9.78 -16.56
N ILE A 538 -1.21 -9.74 -15.97
CA ILE A 538 -2.42 -9.32 -16.68
C ILE A 538 -2.30 -7.84 -17.05
N ALA A 539 -2.51 -7.54 -18.33
CA ALA A 539 -2.60 -6.18 -18.88
C ALA A 539 -4.01 -5.85 -19.39
N LYS A 540 -4.86 -6.86 -19.58
CA LYS A 540 -6.20 -6.71 -20.13
C LYS A 540 -7.12 -7.80 -19.63
N ILE A 541 -8.35 -7.41 -19.29
CA ILE A 541 -9.42 -8.32 -18.93
C ILE A 541 -10.62 -7.96 -19.82
N GLY A 542 -11.16 -8.93 -20.53
CA GLY A 542 -12.33 -8.73 -21.39
C GLY A 542 -13.44 -9.71 -21.06
N GLU A 543 -14.67 -9.24 -21.04
CA GLU A 543 -15.88 -10.06 -20.95
C GLU A 543 -16.69 -9.93 -22.23
N GLY A 544 -17.29 -11.02 -22.67
CA GLY A 544 -18.11 -11.04 -23.88
C GLY A 544 -18.79 -12.39 -24.10
N TYR A 545 -19.20 -12.62 -25.32
CA TYR A 545 -19.87 -13.87 -25.71
C TYR A 545 -19.42 -14.36 -27.09
N THR A 546 -19.51 -15.67 -27.30
CA THR A 546 -19.28 -16.29 -28.59
C THR A 546 -20.63 -16.55 -29.26
N ASP A 547 -20.82 -16.05 -30.48
CA ASP A 547 -22.07 -16.24 -31.23
C ASP A 547 -22.22 -17.67 -31.81
N ALA A 548 -23.35 -17.95 -32.46
CA ALA A 548 -23.62 -19.26 -33.06
C ALA A 548 -22.66 -19.59 -34.22
N ALA A 549 -22.02 -18.60 -34.83
CA ALA A 549 -21.02 -18.79 -35.89
C ALA A 549 -19.61 -19.04 -35.31
N GLY A 550 -19.41 -18.93 -33.98
CA GLY A 550 -18.14 -19.12 -33.31
C GLY A 550 -17.29 -17.84 -33.20
N SER A 551 -17.85 -16.69 -33.56
CA SER A 551 -17.16 -15.40 -33.44
C SER A 551 -17.31 -14.83 -32.04
N PHE A 552 -16.19 -14.34 -31.43
CA PHE A 552 -16.20 -13.68 -30.15
C PHE A 552 -16.58 -12.20 -30.29
N HIS A 553 -17.49 -11.75 -29.45
CA HIS A 553 -17.93 -10.36 -29.35
C HIS A 553 -17.58 -9.83 -27.96
N THR A 554 -16.66 -8.87 -27.93
CA THR A 554 -16.28 -8.20 -26.68
C THR A 554 -17.43 -7.30 -26.19
N GLY A 555 -17.87 -7.49 -24.96
CA GLY A 555 -18.80 -6.61 -24.26
C GLY A 555 -18.02 -5.53 -23.49
N THR A 556 -17.39 -5.89 -22.40
CA THR A 556 -16.60 -4.98 -21.55
C THR A 556 -15.11 -5.31 -21.66
N GLU A 557 -14.28 -4.30 -21.63
CA GLU A 557 -12.82 -4.46 -21.67
C GLU A 557 -12.18 -3.52 -20.64
N ILE A 558 -11.34 -4.06 -19.78
CA ILE A 558 -10.59 -3.35 -18.73
C ILE A 558 -9.12 -3.40 -19.08
N GLU A 559 -8.45 -2.25 -19.04
CA GLU A 559 -7.01 -2.17 -19.18
C GLU A 559 -6.35 -2.09 -17.79
N VAL A 560 -5.22 -2.81 -17.62
CA VAL A 560 -4.45 -2.84 -16.38
C VAL A 560 -3.01 -2.41 -16.67
N THR A 561 -2.53 -1.40 -15.96
CA THR A 561 -1.16 -0.91 -16.10
C THR A 561 -0.46 -0.85 -14.75
N TYR A 562 0.88 -0.91 -14.77
CA TYR A 562 1.76 -0.93 -13.59
C TYR A 562 2.79 0.19 -13.74
N PRO A 563 2.40 1.47 -13.51
CA PRO A 563 3.26 2.62 -13.80
C PRO A 563 4.51 2.68 -12.94
N GLU A 564 4.41 2.21 -11.69
CA GLU A 564 5.53 2.14 -10.75
C GLU A 564 5.36 0.98 -9.77
N LEU A 565 6.39 0.69 -8.99
CA LEU A 565 6.33 -0.38 -7.98
C LEU A 565 5.22 -0.10 -6.96
N GLY A 566 4.45 -1.15 -6.67
CA GLY A 566 3.35 -1.05 -5.71
C GLY A 566 2.21 -0.15 -6.15
N THR A 567 2.14 0.20 -7.44
CA THR A 567 1.03 0.96 -8.02
C THR A 567 0.45 0.23 -9.23
N THR A 568 -0.86 0.00 -9.20
CA THR A 568 -1.61 -0.60 -10.30
C THR A 568 -2.77 0.31 -10.68
N VAL A 569 -2.96 0.52 -11.97
CA VAL A 569 -4.05 1.34 -12.50
C VAL A 569 -4.98 0.47 -13.33
N TYR A 570 -6.25 0.47 -12.96
CA TYR A 570 -7.36 -0.13 -13.69
C TYR A 570 -8.11 0.96 -14.43
N THR A 571 -8.26 0.80 -15.75
CA THR A 571 -9.09 1.68 -16.58
C THR A 571 -10.30 0.88 -17.05
N GLU A 572 -11.46 1.26 -16.55
CA GLU A 572 -12.75 0.64 -16.88
C GLU A 572 -13.51 1.55 -17.86
N PRO A 573 -14.25 0.99 -18.82
CA PRO A 573 -15.02 1.78 -19.77
C PRO A 573 -16.16 2.52 -19.07
N GLY A 574 -16.52 3.68 -19.62
CA GLY A 574 -17.72 4.41 -19.23
C GLY A 574 -19.01 3.72 -19.66
N LEU A 575 -20.10 4.47 -19.70
CA LEU A 575 -21.45 3.95 -19.98
C LEU A 575 -21.61 3.29 -21.37
N ASP A 576 -20.74 3.58 -22.33
CA ASP A 576 -20.73 2.97 -23.66
C ASP A 576 -20.07 1.58 -23.72
N GLY A 577 -19.48 1.14 -22.64
CA GLY A 577 -18.80 -0.16 -22.51
C GLY A 577 -17.47 -0.26 -23.27
N LYS A 578 -16.93 0.86 -23.80
CA LYS A 578 -15.71 0.89 -24.62
C LYS A 578 -14.67 1.84 -24.05
N LEU A 579 -13.40 1.46 -24.10
CA LEU A 579 -12.24 2.32 -23.77
C LEU A 579 -12.00 3.34 -24.89
N SER A 580 -13.01 4.16 -25.24
CA SER A 580 -12.97 5.01 -26.44
C SER A 580 -12.48 6.44 -26.21
N SER A 581 -12.57 6.96 -24.98
CA SER A 581 -11.95 8.23 -24.60
C SER A 581 -11.57 8.21 -23.12
N LEU A 582 -10.43 8.80 -22.77
CA LEU A 582 -9.98 8.94 -21.39
C LEU A 582 -10.93 9.78 -20.51
N ALA A 583 -11.78 10.60 -21.12
CA ALA A 583 -12.68 11.52 -20.41
C ALA A 583 -13.89 10.81 -19.76
N ASP A 584 -14.32 9.69 -20.34
CA ASP A 584 -15.52 8.97 -19.91
C ASP A 584 -15.19 7.67 -19.15
N ASN A 585 -13.93 7.28 -19.09
CA ASN A 585 -13.50 6.07 -18.42
C ASN A 585 -13.39 6.27 -16.90
N HIS A 586 -13.72 5.22 -16.15
CA HIS A 586 -13.43 5.15 -14.72
C HIS A 586 -12.01 4.63 -14.51
N VAL A 587 -11.16 5.43 -13.87
CA VAL A 587 -9.77 5.07 -13.61
C VAL A 587 -9.55 4.91 -12.11
N TYR A 588 -9.14 3.73 -11.69
CA TYR A 588 -8.81 3.41 -10.31
C TYR A 588 -7.32 3.18 -10.16
N THR A 589 -6.68 3.92 -9.26
CA THR A 589 -5.28 3.74 -8.90
C THR A 589 -5.19 3.07 -7.52
N TRP A 590 -4.52 1.93 -7.48
CA TRP A 590 -4.26 1.16 -6.26
C TRP A 590 -2.79 1.31 -5.91
N LYS A 591 -2.48 1.71 -4.67
CA LYS A 591 -1.13 1.67 -4.11
C LYS A 591 -1.07 0.61 -3.01
N PHE A 592 0.10 0.00 -2.89
CA PHE A 592 0.31 -1.12 -1.98
C PHE A 592 1.54 -0.86 -1.10
N ASN A 593 1.52 -1.40 0.11
CA ASN A 593 2.69 -1.46 0.95
C ASN A 593 3.68 -2.53 0.41
N ARG A 594 4.86 -2.62 1.03
CA ARG A 594 5.89 -3.60 0.63
C ARG A 594 5.46 -5.07 0.69
N PHE A 595 4.39 -5.39 1.40
CA PHE A 595 3.84 -6.73 1.53
C PHE A 595 2.71 -7.04 0.54
N GLY A 596 2.28 -6.06 -0.25
CA GLY A 596 1.21 -6.20 -1.22
C GLY A 596 -0.19 -5.94 -0.68
N SER A 597 -0.34 -5.51 0.59
CA SER A 597 -1.62 -5.07 1.11
C SER A 597 -1.93 -3.65 0.61
N PRO A 598 -3.18 -3.32 0.25
CA PRO A 598 -3.55 -1.98 -0.19
C PRO A 598 -3.18 -0.90 0.84
N SER A 599 -2.56 0.19 0.42
CA SER A 599 -2.28 1.36 1.25
C SER A 599 -3.08 2.58 0.86
N GLU A 600 -3.46 2.68 -0.42
CA GLU A 600 -4.29 3.77 -0.96
C GLU A 600 -5.08 3.26 -2.16
N ILE A 601 -6.31 3.70 -2.28
CA ILE A 601 -7.13 3.51 -3.48
C ILE A 601 -7.67 4.87 -3.85
N SER A 602 -7.43 5.30 -5.09
CA SER A 602 -7.96 6.57 -5.61
C SER A 602 -8.61 6.39 -6.97
N ASP A 603 -9.54 7.27 -7.32
CA ASP A 603 -10.18 7.30 -8.62
C ASP A 603 -9.91 8.62 -9.37
N ASN A 604 -10.28 8.68 -10.66
CA ASN A 604 -10.13 9.90 -11.46
C ASN A 604 -11.15 11.01 -11.11
N ALA A 605 -12.15 10.72 -10.28
CA ALA A 605 -13.01 11.73 -9.66
C ALA A 605 -12.34 12.36 -8.42
N GLY A 606 -11.22 11.79 -7.96
CA GLY A 606 -10.38 12.28 -6.87
C GLY A 606 -10.79 11.75 -5.49
N HIS A 607 -11.59 10.69 -5.40
CA HIS A 607 -11.80 10.00 -4.13
C HIS A 607 -10.54 9.23 -3.75
N VAL A 608 -10.22 9.25 -2.46
CA VAL A 608 -9.04 8.56 -1.93
C VAL A 608 -9.44 7.81 -0.66
N SER A 609 -9.13 6.54 -0.59
CA SER A 609 -9.19 5.71 0.61
C SER A 609 -7.78 5.30 1.01
N THR A 610 -7.43 5.44 2.29
CA THR A 610 -6.12 5.05 2.80
C THR A 610 -6.23 3.95 3.84
N PHE A 611 -5.23 3.07 3.87
CA PHE A 611 -5.19 1.92 4.75
C PHE A 611 -3.80 1.78 5.36
N SER A 612 -3.72 1.47 6.64
CA SER A 612 -2.48 1.02 7.27
C SER A 612 -2.66 -0.36 7.87
N HIS A 613 -1.60 -1.14 7.88
CA HIS A 613 -1.62 -2.52 8.36
C HIS A 613 -0.53 -2.72 9.42
N TYR A 614 -0.75 -3.69 10.30
CA TYR A 614 0.31 -4.18 11.17
C TYR A 614 1.33 -4.96 10.34
N ASP A 615 2.59 -4.93 10.76
CA ASP A 615 3.72 -5.60 10.08
C ASP A 615 4.44 -6.62 10.97
N ASP A 616 3.88 -6.95 12.13
CA ASP A 616 4.49 -7.79 13.16
C ASP A 616 3.67 -9.05 13.50
N GLY A 617 4.35 -10.16 13.66
CA GLY A 617 3.82 -11.42 14.22
C GLY A 617 2.48 -11.88 13.63
N ALA A 618 1.60 -12.39 14.46
CA ALA A 618 0.24 -12.82 14.07
C ALA A 618 -0.69 -11.69 13.62
N ARG A 619 -0.29 -10.43 13.81
CA ARG A 619 -1.03 -9.25 13.35
C ARG A 619 -0.59 -8.78 11.97
N ARG A 620 0.48 -9.34 11.41
CA ARG A 620 0.96 -9.00 10.07
C ARG A 620 -0.19 -9.05 9.06
N HIS A 621 -0.26 -8.06 8.19
CA HIS A 621 -1.33 -7.83 7.21
C HIS A 621 -2.70 -7.45 7.79
N LYS A 622 -2.92 -7.53 9.11
CA LYS A 622 -4.18 -7.10 9.69
C LYS A 622 -4.34 -5.59 9.58
N LEU A 623 -5.55 -5.16 9.24
CA LEU A 623 -5.86 -3.74 9.08
C LEU A 623 -5.70 -3.02 10.42
N ARG A 624 -4.84 -2.00 10.47
CA ARG A 624 -4.63 -1.15 11.64
C ARG A 624 -5.54 0.06 11.64
N GLN A 625 -5.67 0.68 10.47
CA GLN A 625 -6.50 1.85 10.27
C GLN A 625 -7.02 1.89 8.84
N SER A 626 -8.27 2.28 8.66
CA SER A 626 -8.83 2.63 7.37
C SER A 626 -9.48 4.00 7.44
N SER A 627 -9.32 4.77 6.38
CA SER A 627 -9.85 6.11 6.27
C SER A 627 -10.41 6.31 4.87
N LEU A 628 -11.66 6.69 4.78
CA LEU A 628 -12.22 7.30 3.60
C LEU A 628 -11.85 8.79 3.65
N THR A 629 -10.62 9.11 3.24
CA THR A 629 -10.34 10.50 2.92
C THR A 629 -11.10 10.78 1.64
N GLY A 630 -12.20 11.42 1.75
CA GLY A 630 -12.80 12.03 0.60
C GLY A 630 -11.73 12.80 -0.18
N LYS A 631 -11.92 12.94 -1.46
CA LYS A 631 -11.29 13.87 -2.39
C LYS A 631 -10.65 15.05 -1.67
N LEU A 632 -9.51 15.51 -2.17
CA LEU A 632 -9.00 16.85 -1.84
C LEU A 632 -10.08 17.87 -2.20
N VAL A 633 -10.87 18.25 -1.21
CA VAL A 633 -12.08 19.05 -1.42
C VAL A 633 -11.75 20.51 -1.39
N THR A 634 -11.91 21.16 -2.52
CA THR A 634 -12.03 22.63 -2.52
C THR A 634 -13.49 22.98 -2.43
N ASN A 635 -13.91 23.55 -1.30
CA ASN A 635 -15.25 24.13 -1.19
C ASN A 635 -15.32 25.43 -2.00
N LEU A 636 -16.20 25.45 -3.01
CA LEU A 636 -16.34 26.58 -3.93
C LEU A 636 -17.17 27.73 -3.33
N LEU A 637 -17.80 27.52 -2.16
CA LEU A 637 -18.63 28.51 -1.46
C LEU A 637 -17.80 29.34 -0.47
N LYS A 638 -18.39 30.43 -0.01
CA LYS A 638 -17.82 31.35 0.98
C LYS A 638 -18.59 31.24 2.29
N ASN A 639 -17.89 31.45 3.42
CA ASN A 639 -18.46 31.50 4.75
C ASN A 639 -19.48 30.39 5.05
N THR A 640 -19.05 29.13 4.87
CA THR A 640 -19.93 27.97 4.78
C THR A 640 -20.39 27.40 6.11
N GLY A 641 -19.65 27.70 7.21
CA GLY A 641 -20.04 27.38 8.59
C GLY A 641 -20.71 28.56 9.32
N PHE A 642 -20.79 29.72 8.69
CA PHE A 642 -21.37 30.95 9.26
C PHE A 642 -20.72 31.43 10.57
N ASP A 643 -19.53 30.92 10.89
CA ASP A 643 -18.85 31.13 12.17
C ASP A 643 -18.00 32.42 12.18
N ALA A 644 -17.58 32.91 11.02
CA ALA A 644 -16.76 34.09 10.91
C ALA A 644 -17.51 35.30 11.57
N MET A 645 -16.77 36.07 12.36
CA MET A 645 -17.28 37.33 12.94
C MET A 645 -17.47 38.36 11.82
N GLY A 646 -18.38 38.15 10.95
CA GLY A 646 -18.80 38.99 9.85
C GLY A 646 -20.29 38.97 9.72
N GLU A 647 -20.78 39.84 8.90
CA GLU A 647 -22.21 39.93 8.64
C GLU A 647 -22.65 38.64 7.89
N PHE A 648 -23.89 38.24 8.18
CA PHE A 648 -24.59 37.14 7.46
C PHE A 648 -24.42 37.25 5.92
N GLU A 649 -24.26 38.48 5.43
CA GLU A 649 -24.21 38.87 4.03
C GLU A 649 -22.85 38.60 3.31
N ASP A 650 -21.82 38.06 3.96
CA ASP A 650 -20.54 37.75 3.27
C ASP A 650 -20.73 36.62 2.27
N GLY A 651 -21.23 36.96 1.10
CA GLY A 651 -21.55 36.07 0.00
C GLY A 651 -22.90 35.38 0.07
N TRP A 652 -23.62 35.48 1.17
CA TRP A 652 -24.93 34.88 1.34
C TRP A 652 -26.04 35.92 1.29
N GLY A 653 -27.20 35.52 0.76
CA GLY A 653 -28.45 36.28 0.73
C GLY A 653 -29.61 35.44 1.15
N ASN A 654 -30.80 36.02 1.09
CA ASN A 654 -32.04 35.28 1.29
C ASN A 654 -32.98 35.43 0.10
N ALA A 655 -33.83 34.44 -0.11
CA ALA A 655 -34.84 34.46 -1.17
C ALA A 655 -36.14 33.78 -0.72
N SER A 656 -37.23 34.29 -1.23
CA SER A 656 -38.55 33.65 -1.05
C SER A 656 -39.40 33.85 -2.29
N GLY A 657 -40.21 32.87 -2.60
CA GLY A 657 -41.29 33.03 -3.57
C GLY A 657 -42.61 33.41 -2.95
N LEU A 658 -42.62 33.83 -1.68
CA LEU A 658 -43.80 34.34 -0.96
C LEU A 658 -43.84 35.86 -1.02
N THR A 659 -45.04 36.43 -1.24
CA THR A 659 -45.25 37.90 -1.29
C THR A 659 -45.41 38.55 0.09
N GLU A 660 -45.79 37.74 1.09
CA GLU A 660 -46.01 38.23 2.46
C GLU A 660 -44.76 38.08 3.29
N ALA A 661 -44.15 39.17 3.68
CA ALA A 661 -42.90 39.19 4.44
C ALA A 661 -43.01 38.51 5.82
N SER A 662 -44.16 38.53 6.45
CA SER A 662 -44.42 37.87 7.74
C SER A 662 -44.49 36.32 7.64
N ALA A 663 -44.63 35.79 6.43
CA ALA A 663 -44.80 34.38 6.19
C ALA A 663 -43.49 33.55 6.15
N TRP A 664 -42.34 34.22 6.21
CA TRP A 664 -41.04 33.58 6.15
C TRP A 664 -39.95 34.41 6.85
N GLY A 665 -38.89 33.77 7.23
CA GLY A 665 -37.69 34.40 7.79
C GLY A 665 -36.44 33.55 7.49
N VAL A 666 -35.33 34.25 7.26
CA VAL A 666 -33.97 33.63 7.11
C VAL A 666 -33.04 34.48 7.97
N GLU A 667 -32.41 33.87 8.95
CA GLU A 667 -31.57 34.58 9.91
C GLU A 667 -30.40 33.72 10.38
N ARG A 668 -29.25 34.35 10.63
CA ARG A 668 -28.14 33.71 11.31
C ARG A 668 -28.46 33.59 12.80
N VAL A 669 -28.29 32.41 13.37
CA VAL A 669 -28.44 32.12 14.80
C VAL A 669 -27.09 31.70 15.39
N THR A 670 -26.93 31.93 16.71
CA THR A 670 -25.68 31.66 17.45
C THR A 670 -25.88 30.69 18.62
N ASP A 671 -26.99 30.01 18.63
CA ASP A 671 -27.39 29.06 19.68
C ASP A 671 -27.52 27.63 19.17
N LYS A 672 -27.33 27.41 17.89
CA LYS A 672 -27.43 26.07 17.26
C LYS A 672 -26.61 26.00 15.99
N GLY A 673 -25.65 25.09 15.96
CA GLY A 673 -24.83 24.76 14.80
C GLY A 673 -24.35 23.29 14.83
N TYR A 674 -23.71 22.84 13.79
CA TYR A 674 -23.23 21.47 13.71
C TYR A 674 -21.85 21.31 14.36
N PHE A 675 -20.83 22.04 13.91
CA PHE A 675 -19.48 21.99 14.50
C PHE A 675 -19.26 23.07 15.56
N ALA A 676 -19.97 24.21 15.45
CA ALA A 676 -19.97 25.29 16.40
C ALA A 676 -21.41 25.63 16.84
N ASP A 677 -21.68 26.84 17.30
CA ASP A 677 -23.02 27.25 17.75
C ASP A 677 -23.78 28.02 16.68
N THR A 678 -23.21 28.21 15.51
CA THR A 678 -23.78 29.09 14.46
C THR A 678 -24.38 28.28 13.32
N SER A 679 -25.47 28.74 12.77
CA SER A 679 -26.12 28.24 11.56
C SER A 679 -27.13 29.25 11.00
N ILE A 680 -27.73 28.91 9.86
CA ILE A 680 -28.85 29.68 9.29
C ILE A 680 -30.15 29.01 9.63
N ARG A 681 -31.04 29.74 10.32
CA ARG A 681 -32.40 29.32 10.59
C ARG A 681 -33.32 29.84 9.49
N VAL A 682 -34.09 28.96 8.86
CA VAL A 682 -35.16 29.27 7.90
C VAL A 682 -36.51 28.93 8.52
N THR A 683 -37.42 29.87 8.53
CA THR A 683 -38.83 29.68 9.00
C THR A 683 -39.80 29.94 7.88
N LYS A 684 -40.88 29.16 7.81
CA LYS A 684 -41.92 29.32 6.78
C LYS A 684 -43.28 28.88 7.31
N THR A 685 -44.31 29.76 7.17
CA THR A 685 -45.64 29.54 7.71
C THR A 685 -46.72 29.29 6.63
N GLN A 686 -46.36 29.45 5.34
CA GLN A 686 -47.26 29.17 4.22
C GLN A 686 -46.80 27.95 3.43
N LYS A 687 -47.71 27.08 2.99
CA LYS A 687 -47.33 25.81 2.34
C LYS A 687 -46.76 25.95 0.93
N ASN A 688 -47.14 26.97 0.20
CA ASN A 688 -46.75 27.17 -1.20
C ASN A 688 -45.35 27.80 -1.29
N SER A 689 -44.66 27.57 -2.43
CA SER A 689 -43.40 28.22 -2.76
C SER A 689 -42.24 27.85 -1.79
N PHE A 690 -41.22 28.68 -1.67
CA PHE A 690 -40.02 28.42 -0.88
C PHE A 690 -39.61 29.62 -0.02
N ALA A 691 -38.81 29.38 1.00
CA ALA A 691 -37.96 30.33 1.69
C ALA A 691 -36.57 29.69 1.88
N ALA A 692 -35.52 30.41 1.56
CA ALA A 692 -34.18 29.84 1.53
C ALA A 692 -33.06 30.89 1.78
N VAL A 693 -31.94 30.40 2.32
CA VAL A 693 -30.63 31.06 2.22
C VAL A 693 -30.06 30.73 0.84
N ILE A 694 -29.40 31.71 0.20
CA ILE A 694 -28.84 31.54 -1.14
C ILE A 694 -27.40 32.09 -1.23
N GLN A 695 -26.62 31.49 -2.16
CA GLN A 695 -25.36 32.05 -2.63
C GLN A 695 -25.24 31.90 -4.14
N GLU A 696 -24.73 32.91 -4.84
CA GLU A 696 -24.41 32.87 -6.25
C GLU A 696 -22.96 32.47 -6.45
N VAL A 697 -22.67 31.55 -7.38
CA VAL A 697 -21.33 31.08 -7.70
C VAL A 697 -21.15 30.87 -9.20
N TRP A 698 -19.99 31.30 -9.74
CA TRP A 698 -19.61 31.02 -11.13
C TRP A 698 -19.04 29.61 -11.20
N LEU A 699 -19.58 28.80 -12.12
CA LEU A 699 -19.12 27.44 -12.36
C LEU A 699 -18.80 27.23 -13.84
N GLU A 700 -17.70 26.53 -14.11
CA GLU A 700 -17.36 26.00 -15.44
C GLU A 700 -18.29 24.81 -15.81
N ALA A 701 -18.23 24.37 -17.07
CA ALA A 701 -18.93 23.15 -17.48
C ALA A 701 -18.40 21.94 -16.69
N GLY A 702 -19.30 21.14 -16.10
CA GLY A 702 -18.89 19.99 -15.28
C GLY A 702 -20.01 19.50 -14.37
N THR A 703 -19.76 18.42 -13.65
CA THR A 703 -20.64 17.87 -12.63
C THR A 703 -20.20 18.32 -11.25
N TYR A 704 -21.16 18.70 -10.42
CA TYR A 704 -20.94 19.26 -9.10
C TYR A 704 -21.88 18.62 -8.07
N THR A 705 -21.40 18.52 -6.83
CA THR A 705 -22.21 18.10 -5.69
C THR A 705 -22.28 19.21 -4.65
N LEU A 706 -23.51 19.63 -4.32
CA LEU A 706 -23.85 20.54 -3.22
C LEU A 706 -24.27 19.71 -2.01
N SER A 707 -23.80 20.03 -0.82
CA SER A 707 -24.24 19.42 0.43
C SER A 707 -24.35 20.42 1.57
N ALA A 708 -25.17 20.12 2.60
CA ALA A 708 -25.24 20.87 3.84
C ALA A 708 -25.78 20.00 4.97
N TYR A 709 -25.37 20.27 6.21
CA TYR A 709 -26.00 19.71 7.39
C TYR A 709 -27.31 20.44 7.66
N THR A 710 -28.39 19.68 7.86
CA THR A 710 -29.75 20.18 8.00
C THR A 710 -30.38 19.62 9.27
N PHE A 711 -30.99 20.49 10.09
CA PHE A 711 -31.78 20.13 11.25
C PHE A 711 -33.21 20.63 11.05
N VAL A 712 -34.21 19.83 11.39
CA VAL A 712 -35.62 20.19 11.16
C VAL A 712 -36.45 20.18 12.43
N LYS A 713 -37.44 21.10 12.49
CA LYS A 713 -38.42 21.19 13.57
C LYS A 713 -39.78 21.55 12.99
N ASP A 714 -40.77 20.71 13.27
CA ASP A 714 -42.20 20.91 12.88
C ASP A 714 -42.36 21.15 11.36
N VAL A 715 -41.53 20.53 10.55
CA VAL A 715 -41.65 20.59 9.08
C VAL A 715 -42.76 19.66 8.61
N ALA A 716 -43.84 20.24 8.14
CA ALA A 716 -45.01 19.46 7.81
C ALA A 716 -44.81 18.55 6.58
N ALA A 717 -45.11 17.26 6.71
CA ALA A 717 -45.12 16.34 5.57
C ALA A 717 -46.26 16.66 4.58
N VAL A 718 -45.97 16.54 3.28
CA VAL A 718 -46.96 16.78 2.22
C VAL A 718 -47.05 15.50 1.36
N SER A 719 -48.23 14.91 1.32
CA SER A 719 -48.46 13.69 0.53
C SER A 719 -48.29 13.99 -0.97
N ASN A 720 -47.63 13.07 -1.67
CA ASN A 720 -47.46 13.11 -3.13
C ASN A 720 -46.62 14.32 -3.66
N ASN A 721 -45.79 14.93 -2.83
CA ASN A 721 -44.85 15.94 -3.29
C ASN A 721 -43.45 15.64 -2.73
N ALA A 722 -42.62 15.02 -3.55
CA ALA A 722 -41.24 14.65 -3.18
C ALA A 722 -40.34 15.85 -2.94
N GLN A 723 -40.72 17.05 -3.38
CA GLN A 723 -40.01 18.31 -3.20
C GLN A 723 -40.57 19.17 -2.07
N ALA A 724 -41.32 18.58 -1.14
CA ALA A 724 -41.84 19.28 0.01
C ALA A 724 -41.09 18.90 1.27
N GLY A 725 -40.38 19.85 1.84
CA GLY A 725 -39.56 19.68 3.04
C GLY A 725 -38.42 20.68 3.12
N ALA A 726 -37.48 20.42 4.03
CA ALA A 726 -36.22 21.17 4.15
C ALA A 726 -35.12 20.45 3.35
N GLY A 727 -34.48 21.14 2.42
CA GLY A 727 -33.46 20.53 1.52
C GLY A 727 -32.72 21.55 0.67
N LEU A 728 -32.06 21.04 -0.38
CA LEU A 728 -31.20 21.81 -1.27
C LEU A 728 -31.80 21.91 -2.68
N ALA A 729 -31.51 23.04 -3.36
CA ALA A 729 -31.81 23.20 -4.78
C ALA A 729 -30.76 24.11 -5.45
N VAL A 730 -30.69 24.04 -6.77
CA VAL A 730 -29.82 24.87 -7.60
C VAL A 730 -30.64 25.47 -8.71
N ARG A 731 -30.46 26.78 -8.95
CA ARG A 731 -31.07 27.50 -10.06
C ARG A 731 -29.99 27.87 -11.09
N PHE A 732 -30.23 27.54 -12.33
CA PHE A 732 -29.36 27.87 -13.45
C PHE A 732 -29.68 29.27 -14.05
N ALA A 733 -28.79 29.75 -14.91
CA ALA A 733 -28.94 31.06 -15.57
C ALA A 733 -30.24 31.17 -16.41
N ASP A 734 -30.74 30.08 -16.95
CA ASP A 734 -32.02 30.00 -17.69
C ASP A 734 -33.24 29.96 -16.78
N GLN A 735 -33.05 30.12 -15.47
CA GLN A 735 -34.06 30.05 -14.43
C GLN A 735 -34.63 28.66 -14.14
N SER A 736 -34.18 27.61 -14.81
CA SER A 736 -34.51 26.24 -14.45
C SER A 736 -33.95 25.87 -13.09
N MET A 737 -34.60 24.94 -12.40
CA MET A 737 -34.18 24.48 -11.07
C MET A 737 -33.93 22.97 -11.06
N ALA A 738 -32.83 22.57 -10.44
CA ALA A 738 -32.60 21.20 -10.03
C ALA A 738 -32.77 21.09 -8.51
N TYR A 739 -33.51 20.08 -8.08
CA TYR A 739 -33.83 19.83 -6.68
C TYR A 739 -33.06 18.60 -6.16
N GLY A 740 -32.68 18.63 -4.89
CA GLY A 740 -32.11 17.47 -4.20
C GLY A 740 -33.07 16.28 -4.18
N LEU A 741 -32.53 15.11 -4.03
CA LEU A 741 -33.31 13.87 -3.96
C LEU A 741 -33.97 13.68 -2.59
N GLU A 742 -33.47 14.37 -1.55
CA GLU A 742 -33.95 14.24 -0.19
C GLU A 742 -34.41 15.60 0.40
N PHE A 743 -35.62 15.60 0.92
CA PHE A 743 -36.24 16.70 1.66
C PHE A 743 -36.71 16.20 3.01
N LEU A 744 -36.17 16.79 4.09
CA LEU A 744 -36.48 16.39 5.45
C LEU A 744 -37.82 16.97 5.92
N THR A 745 -38.62 16.15 6.62
CA THR A 745 -39.91 16.51 7.21
C THR A 745 -39.97 16.04 8.67
N GLY A 746 -40.97 16.53 9.42
CA GLY A 746 -41.16 16.18 10.83
C GLY A 746 -40.24 16.93 11.77
N ASN A 747 -39.74 16.23 12.75
CA ASN A 747 -38.75 16.68 13.72
C ASN A 747 -37.47 15.86 13.59
N ALA A 748 -36.34 16.49 13.85
CA ALA A 748 -35.07 15.82 13.85
C ALA A 748 -34.99 14.74 14.93
N ASP A 749 -34.42 13.61 14.61
CA ASP A 749 -34.10 12.55 15.57
C ASP A 749 -32.82 12.94 16.33
N THR A 750 -32.97 13.42 17.54
CA THR A 750 -31.87 13.91 18.37
C THR A 750 -30.95 12.81 18.90
N ASP A 751 -31.34 11.55 18.77
CA ASP A 751 -30.52 10.38 19.15
C ASP A 751 -29.49 10.05 18.05
N ILE A 752 -29.70 10.57 16.82
CA ILE A 752 -28.80 10.40 15.70
C ILE A 752 -28.09 11.71 15.37
N ASP A 753 -26.75 11.74 15.50
CA ASP A 753 -25.88 12.90 15.19
C ASP A 753 -26.44 14.23 15.72
N ARG A 754 -26.95 14.24 16.94
CA ARG A 754 -27.60 15.38 17.62
C ARG A 754 -28.75 15.97 16.81
N GLY A 755 -29.35 15.20 15.94
CA GLY A 755 -30.48 15.57 15.08
C GLY A 755 -30.12 16.24 13.75
N TRP A 756 -28.82 16.39 13.45
CA TRP A 756 -28.39 16.91 12.16
C TRP A 756 -28.25 15.79 11.13
N LYS A 757 -28.72 16.05 9.93
CA LYS A 757 -28.54 15.16 8.78
C LYS A 757 -27.89 15.91 7.63
N ARG A 758 -26.85 15.34 7.05
CA ARG A 758 -26.22 15.90 5.86
C ARG A 758 -27.03 15.48 4.62
N VAL A 759 -27.56 16.45 3.90
CA VAL A 759 -28.27 16.25 2.64
C VAL A 759 -27.41 16.70 1.47
N SER A 760 -27.59 16.11 0.31
CA SER A 760 -26.78 16.44 -0.88
C SER A 760 -27.60 16.47 -2.16
N GLN A 761 -27.03 17.16 -3.17
CA GLN A 761 -27.58 17.23 -4.52
C GLN A 761 -26.45 17.27 -5.54
N THR A 762 -26.45 16.35 -6.48
CA THR A 762 -25.56 16.36 -7.64
C THR A 762 -26.27 16.98 -8.85
N PHE A 763 -25.57 17.83 -9.59
CA PHE A 763 -26.08 18.49 -10.79
C PHE A 763 -24.97 18.72 -11.82
N THR A 764 -25.38 18.93 -13.08
CA THR A 764 -24.43 19.16 -14.20
C THR A 764 -24.65 20.57 -14.76
N VAL A 765 -23.54 21.28 -14.95
CA VAL A 765 -23.46 22.58 -15.64
C VAL A 765 -22.96 22.32 -17.06
N ASN A 766 -23.79 22.53 -18.05
CA ASN A 766 -23.47 22.22 -19.45
C ASN A 766 -22.53 23.25 -20.11
N SER A 767 -22.55 24.50 -19.62
CA SER A 767 -21.67 25.58 -20.07
C SER A 767 -21.39 26.52 -18.90
N ALA A 768 -20.24 27.18 -18.90
CA ALA A 768 -19.82 28.09 -17.85
C ALA A 768 -20.88 29.18 -17.59
N GLN A 769 -21.36 29.31 -16.35
CA GLN A 769 -22.45 30.20 -15.94
C GLN A 769 -22.44 30.49 -14.45
N VAL A 770 -23.20 31.53 -14.04
CA VAL A 770 -23.56 31.72 -12.65
C VAL A 770 -24.72 30.81 -12.30
N VAL A 771 -24.58 30.05 -11.22
CA VAL A 771 -25.66 29.30 -10.60
C VAL A 771 -25.98 29.88 -9.23
N THR A 772 -27.25 29.77 -8.79
CA THR A 772 -27.64 30.11 -7.43
C THR A 772 -27.94 28.85 -6.67
N ILE A 773 -27.29 28.62 -5.55
CA ILE A 773 -27.58 27.53 -4.63
C ILE A 773 -28.60 27.94 -3.59
N TYR A 774 -29.40 27.02 -3.11
CA TYR A 774 -30.46 27.21 -2.13
C TYR A 774 -30.35 26.19 -1.02
N GLY A 775 -30.43 26.62 0.25
CA GLY A 775 -30.77 25.78 1.39
C GLY A 775 -32.04 26.28 2.02
N GLY A 776 -33.13 25.52 2.00
CA GLY A 776 -34.39 26.11 2.40
C GLY A 776 -35.52 25.11 2.63
N ILE A 777 -36.72 25.71 2.92
CA ILE A 777 -37.98 24.99 3.08
C ILE A 777 -38.81 25.21 1.81
N PHE A 778 -39.16 24.11 1.14
CA PHE A 778 -39.88 24.10 -0.13
C PHE A 778 -41.29 23.48 0.04
N ASN A 779 -42.29 24.07 -0.55
CA ASN A 779 -43.66 23.56 -0.69
C ASN A 779 -44.32 23.07 0.62
N THR A 780 -43.80 23.44 1.79
CA THR A 780 -44.37 23.08 3.11
C THR A 780 -44.13 24.19 4.12
N THR A 781 -44.46 23.98 5.38
CA THR A 781 -44.28 24.88 6.51
C THR A 781 -43.37 24.27 7.56
N GLY A 782 -42.72 25.06 8.39
CA GLY A 782 -41.86 24.56 9.49
C GLY A 782 -40.65 25.46 9.74
N THR A 783 -39.70 24.91 10.50
CA THR A 783 -38.42 25.54 10.80
C THR A 783 -37.30 24.59 10.46
N ALA A 784 -36.27 25.07 9.78
CA ALA A 784 -35.07 24.30 9.49
C ALA A 784 -33.80 25.11 9.77
N TRP A 785 -32.74 24.46 10.16
CA TRP A 785 -31.41 25.06 10.30
C TRP A 785 -30.48 24.41 9.28
N PHE A 786 -29.63 25.21 8.65
CA PHE A 786 -28.65 24.80 7.67
C PHE A 786 -27.27 25.26 8.10
N ASP A 787 -26.27 24.36 7.97
CA ASP A 787 -24.89 24.61 8.35
C ASP A 787 -23.93 23.85 7.46
N CYS A 788 -22.66 24.26 7.43
CA CYS A 788 -21.59 23.54 6.76
C CYS A 788 -21.88 23.22 5.30
N PHE A 789 -22.26 24.26 4.52
CA PHE A 789 -22.46 24.10 3.08
C PHE A 789 -21.15 23.76 2.37
N GLN A 790 -21.20 22.82 1.44
CA GLN A 790 -20.09 22.48 0.58
C GLN A 790 -20.55 22.29 -0.85
N LEU A 791 -19.90 22.98 -1.78
CA LEU A 791 -20.04 22.80 -3.22
C LEU A 791 -18.70 22.34 -3.76
N GLU A 792 -18.66 21.18 -4.37
CA GLU A 792 -17.47 20.51 -4.86
C GLU A 792 -17.65 19.99 -6.28
N VAL A 793 -16.53 19.83 -7.01
CA VAL A 793 -16.53 19.20 -8.33
C VAL A 793 -16.66 17.69 -8.17
N GLY A 794 -17.49 17.04 -8.96
CA GLY A 794 -17.74 15.59 -8.96
C GLY A 794 -19.18 15.25 -8.61
N ASP A 795 -19.47 13.96 -8.69
CA ASP A 795 -20.82 13.39 -8.56
C ASP A 795 -21.10 12.79 -7.17
N ARG A 796 -20.15 12.90 -6.24
CA ARG A 796 -20.24 12.36 -4.88
C ARG A 796 -19.90 13.39 -3.83
N MET A 797 -20.61 13.30 -2.72
CA MET A 797 -20.37 14.11 -1.52
C MET A 797 -19.14 13.58 -0.78
N SER A 798 -18.16 14.47 -0.55
CA SER A 798 -16.96 14.20 0.28
C SER A 798 -17.17 14.71 1.71
N ASP A 799 -16.23 14.41 2.62
CA ASP A 799 -16.23 15.00 3.96
C ASP A 799 -16.20 16.53 3.90
N PHE A 800 -16.78 17.18 4.88
CA PHE A 800 -16.82 18.63 4.93
C PHE A 800 -15.44 19.21 5.22
N ASN A 801 -14.86 19.92 4.26
CA ASN A 801 -13.64 20.70 4.48
C ASN A 801 -13.98 22.01 5.20
N MET A 802 -13.55 22.12 6.44
CA MET A 802 -13.81 23.27 7.31
C MET A 802 -12.95 24.49 6.96
N VAL A 803 -11.98 24.37 6.04
CA VAL A 803 -11.09 25.46 5.62
C VAL A 803 -11.79 26.37 4.63
N ASN A 804 -11.80 27.64 4.93
CA ASN A 804 -12.21 28.68 4.00
C ASN A 804 -11.00 29.11 3.14
N ASN A 805 -11.23 29.28 1.82
CA ASN A 805 -10.20 29.72 0.88
C ASN A 805 -8.90 28.87 0.90
N GLY A 806 -9.01 27.54 0.99
CA GLY A 806 -7.87 26.63 1.07
C GLY A 806 -6.95 26.61 -0.18
N ARG A 807 -7.41 27.17 -1.31
CA ARG A 807 -6.63 27.42 -2.54
C ARG A 807 -6.04 28.82 -2.62
N PHE A 808 -6.32 29.67 -1.66
CA PHE A 808 -5.89 31.05 -1.68
C PHE A 808 -6.33 31.83 -2.96
N ALA A 809 -7.43 31.41 -3.56
CA ALA A 809 -7.94 32.02 -4.79
C ALA A 809 -8.55 33.42 -4.59
N ARG A 810 -8.90 33.75 -3.34
CA ARG A 810 -9.49 35.03 -2.96
C ARG A 810 -8.46 35.91 -2.25
N ASN A 811 -8.19 37.09 -2.79
CA ASN A 811 -7.23 38.05 -2.27
C ASN A 811 -7.89 39.38 -1.94
N SER A 812 -7.34 40.08 -0.96
CA SER A 812 -7.59 41.47 -0.69
C SER A 812 -6.31 42.30 -0.90
N THR A 813 -6.48 43.62 -0.92
CA THR A 813 -5.34 44.55 -1.00
C THR A 813 -4.38 44.44 0.19
N ASN A 814 -4.77 43.78 1.28
CA ASN A 814 -4.01 43.67 2.52
C ASN A 814 -3.66 42.24 2.91
N GLY A 815 -3.70 41.26 1.99
CA GLY A 815 -3.36 39.90 2.31
C GLY A 815 -4.28 38.87 1.64
N VAL A 816 -4.28 37.67 2.20
CA VAL A 816 -5.09 36.53 1.74
C VAL A 816 -6.38 36.51 2.53
N ASN A 817 -7.53 36.60 1.87
CA ASN A 817 -8.83 36.55 2.53
C ASN A 817 -9.00 35.26 3.34
N ASP A 818 -9.67 35.35 4.48
CA ASP A 818 -9.97 34.28 5.42
C ASP A 818 -8.76 33.75 6.21
N TRP A 819 -7.56 34.29 5.99
CA TRP A 819 -6.35 33.89 6.69
C TRP A 819 -5.71 35.07 7.42
N ASN A 820 -5.43 34.90 8.70
CA ASN A 820 -4.55 35.77 9.44
C ASN A 820 -3.08 35.48 9.10
N HIS A 821 -2.19 36.42 9.31
CA HIS A 821 -0.78 36.21 8.96
C HIS A 821 0.18 36.84 9.98
N VAL A 822 1.39 36.29 10.03
CA VAL A 822 2.50 36.82 10.82
C VAL A 822 3.66 37.10 9.86
N ASN A 823 4.18 38.33 9.92
CA ASN A 823 5.35 38.82 9.16
C ASN A 823 5.28 38.65 7.63
N LEU A 824 4.10 38.49 7.03
CA LEU A 824 3.97 38.54 5.58
C LEU A 824 4.17 39.98 5.06
N THR A 825 4.69 40.09 3.87
CA THR A 825 4.95 41.34 3.15
C THR A 825 4.15 41.39 1.85
N THR A 826 4.22 42.47 1.11
CA THR A 826 3.58 42.58 -0.22
C THR A 826 4.18 41.64 -1.27
N ALA A 827 5.35 41.07 -1.00
CA ALA A 827 5.95 40.03 -1.84
C ALA A 827 5.31 38.64 -1.61
N ASP A 828 4.65 38.46 -0.46
CA ASP A 828 3.96 37.23 -0.09
C ASP A 828 2.50 37.34 -0.59
N THR A 829 2.19 36.65 -1.68
CA THR A 829 0.94 36.86 -2.42
C THR A 829 0.48 35.58 -3.10
N THR A 830 -0.77 35.57 -3.51
CA THR A 830 -1.30 34.49 -4.36
C THR A 830 -0.71 34.59 -5.77
N VAL A 831 -0.34 33.45 -6.31
CA VAL A 831 0.15 33.29 -7.67
C VAL A 831 -0.55 32.10 -8.33
N THR A 832 -0.48 32.02 -9.66
CA THR A 832 -0.99 30.88 -10.42
C THR A 832 0.17 29.95 -10.78
N ASP A 833 0.11 28.72 -10.31
CA ASP A 833 1.04 27.64 -10.67
C ASP A 833 0.48 26.84 -11.86
N SER A 834 1.35 26.38 -12.74
CA SER A 834 0.93 25.66 -13.95
C SER A 834 0.34 24.28 -13.68
N GLU A 835 0.71 23.64 -12.56
CA GLU A 835 0.24 22.31 -12.17
C GLU A 835 -0.96 22.37 -11.22
N LYS A 836 -0.88 23.27 -10.21
CA LYS A 836 -1.87 23.32 -9.10
C LYS A 836 -2.84 24.49 -9.20
N GLY A 837 -2.66 25.41 -10.14
CA GLY A 837 -3.50 26.60 -10.23
C GLY A 837 -3.18 27.62 -9.15
N SER A 838 -4.21 28.16 -8.48
CA SER A 838 -4.01 29.19 -7.46
C SER A 838 -3.29 28.64 -6.21
N CYS A 839 -2.25 29.32 -5.76
CA CYS A 839 -1.48 28.97 -4.57
C CYS A 839 -0.93 30.23 -3.88
N LEU A 840 -0.70 30.16 -2.58
CA LEU A 840 -0.01 31.16 -1.79
C LEU A 840 1.51 31.00 -1.98
N ARG A 841 2.18 32.06 -2.40
CA ARG A 841 3.63 32.17 -2.39
C ARG A 841 4.08 32.92 -1.14
N ILE A 842 4.90 32.29 -0.31
CA ILE A 842 5.59 32.92 0.82
C ILE A 842 7.07 33.05 0.44
N THR A 843 7.58 34.26 0.33
CA THR A 843 9.01 34.52 0.09
C THR A 843 9.81 34.22 1.34
N GLY A 844 10.91 33.47 1.18
CA GLY A 844 11.82 33.21 2.30
C GLY A 844 12.54 34.49 2.74
N GLU A 845 12.66 34.71 4.04
CA GLU A 845 13.50 35.73 4.65
C GLU A 845 14.27 35.14 5.84
N PRO A 846 15.60 35.22 5.86
CA PRO A 846 16.37 34.77 7.01
C PRO A 846 15.93 35.51 8.28
N ASP A 847 15.92 34.79 9.39
CA ASP A 847 15.56 35.29 10.71
C ASP A 847 14.12 35.86 10.86
N LYS A 848 13.23 35.47 9.94
CA LYS A 848 11.82 35.83 9.99
C LYS A 848 10.94 34.58 10.12
N GLU A 849 10.03 34.61 11.09
CA GLU A 849 8.95 33.65 11.20
C GLU A 849 7.80 34.12 10.32
N LYS A 850 7.56 33.42 9.19
CA LYS A 850 6.45 33.72 8.27
C LYS A 850 5.39 32.65 8.36
N ARG A 851 4.18 33.06 8.71
CA ARG A 851 3.09 32.13 8.96
C ARG A 851 1.75 32.69 8.46
N VAL A 852 0.89 31.78 8.00
CA VAL A 852 -0.54 32.05 7.85
C VAL A 852 -1.31 31.10 8.74
N LEU A 853 -2.42 31.58 9.29
CA LEU A 853 -3.26 30.78 10.18
C LEU A 853 -4.73 31.06 9.96
N GLN A 854 -5.56 30.03 10.13
CA GLN A 854 -7.01 30.13 10.16
C GLN A 854 -7.55 29.49 11.43
N GLY A 855 -8.41 30.21 12.15
CA GLY A 855 -9.17 29.66 13.26
C GLY A 855 -10.38 28.88 12.71
N ILE A 856 -10.43 27.58 13.00
CA ILE A 856 -11.56 26.73 12.69
C ILE A 856 -12.45 26.64 13.92
N TYR A 857 -13.67 27.12 13.81
CA TYR A 857 -14.63 27.10 14.92
C TYR A 857 -15.26 25.71 15.01
N ALA A 858 -14.77 24.93 15.97
CA ALA A 858 -15.30 23.63 16.31
C ALA A 858 -15.32 23.49 17.83
N LYS A 859 -16.35 22.90 18.38
CA LYS A 859 -16.53 22.72 19.83
C LYS A 859 -16.85 21.26 20.15
N GLY A 860 -16.33 20.77 21.25
CA GLY A 860 -16.61 19.42 21.72
C GLY A 860 -15.78 19.06 22.94
N GLY A 861 -15.81 17.79 23.30
CA GLY A 861 -15.00 17.20 24.35
C GLY A 861 -13.87 16.34 23.79
N GLU A 862 -13.25 15.57 24.68
CA GLU A 862 -12.27 14.56 24.29
C GLU A 862 -12.85 13.50 23.36
N GLY A 863 -11.99 12.90 22.53
CA GLY A 863 -12.34 11.81 21.61
C GLY A 863 -12.72 12.27 20.21
N ASP A 864 -12.78 13.58 19.91
CA ASP A 864 -12.88 14.04 18.53
C ASP A 864 -11.48 13.99 17.87
N VAL A 865 -11.45 13.63 16.61
CA VAL A 865 -10.22 13.52 15.82
C VAL A 865 -10.41 14.28 14.52
N PHE A 866 -9.42 15.11 14.15
CA PHE A 866 -9.43 15.87 12.92
C PHE A 866 -8.21 15.54 12.08
N ARG A 867 -8.41 15.50 10.76
CA ARG A 867 -7.35 15.38 9.77
C ARG A 867 -7.11 16.72 9.11
N PHE A 868 -5.84 17.04 8.91
CA PHE A 868 -5.41 18.24 8.20
C PHE A 868 -4.27 17.95 7.24
N GLY A 869 -4.11 18.77 6.21
CA GLY A 869 -3.01 18.63 5.25
C GLY A 869 -3.06 19.70 4.17
N CYS A 870 -2.00 19.80 3.39
CA CYS A 870 -1.96 20.63 2.19
C CYS A 870 -0.85 20.21 1.22
N PHE A 871 -0.90 20.72 -0.01
CA PHE A 871 0.23 20.68 -0.92
C PHE A 871 1.20 21.82 -0.66
N ALA A 872 2.50 21.53 -0.73
CA ALA A 872 3.54 22.54 -0.76
C ALA A 872 4.66 22.17 -1.72
N LYS A 873 5.40 23.17 -2.24
CA LYS A 873 6.68 23.01 -2.90
C LYS A 873 7.63 24.14 -2.50
N ALA A 874 8.89 23.81 -2.27
CA ALA A 874 9.94 24.79 -1.98
C ALA A 874 11.32 24.20 -2.17
N ASP A 875 12.31 25.03 -2.47
CA ASP A 875 13.71 24.72 -2.23
C ASP A 875 14.04 25.13 -0.78
N ALA A 876 13.51 24.37 0.18
CA ALA A 876 13.59 24.72 1.59
C ALA A 876 14.97 24.43 2.18
N ILE A 877 15.35 25.18 3.20
CA ILE A 877 16.61 24.96 3.94
C ILE A 877 16.37 23.87 4.99
N PRO A 878 17.11 22.75 4.95
CA PRO A 878 17.03 21.73 5.98
C PRO A 878 17.30 22.26 7.39
N GLY A 879 16.54 21.79 8.38
CA GLY A 879 16.62 22.24 9.76
C GLY A 879 15.94 23.59 10.04
N LYS A 880 15.26 24.18 9.06
CA LYS A 880 14.37 25.34 9.22
C LYS A 880 12.91 24.90 9.07
N THR A 881 11.99 25.70 9.63
CA THR A 881 10.55 25.35 9.64
C THR A 881 9.95 25.39 8.23
N PHE A 882 9.42 24.26 7.81
CA PHE A 882 8.61 24.10 6.61
C PHE A 882 7.54 23.05 6.92
N ARG A 883 6.36 23.52 7.41
CA ARG A 883 5.34 22.62 7.97
C ARG A 883 3.93 23.15 7.86
N ILE A 884 2.97 22.22 7.99
CA ILE A 884 1.59 22.52 8.39
C ILE A 884 1.39 22.01 9.82
N ALA A 885 0.61 22.73 10.63
CA ALA A 885 0.35 22.37 12.01
C ALA A 885 -1.10 22.67 12.41
N ALA A 886 -1.63 21.89 13.34
CA ALA A 886 -2.92 22.11 13.95
C ALA A 886 -2.74 22.27 15.48
N ALA A 887 -3.44 23.27 16.06
CA ALA A 887 -3.47 23.49 17.51
C ALA A 887 -4.91 23.41 18.01
N VAL A 888 -5.21 22.43 18.86
CA VAL A 888 -6.48 22.34 19.58
C VAL A 888 -6.47 23.38 20.71
N ILE A 889 -7.47 24.23 20.76
CA ILE A 889 -7.62 25.28 21.79
C ILE A 889 -8.69 24.86 22.78
N TYR A 890 -8.29 24.63 24.02
CA TYR A 890 -9.21 24.25 25.09
C TYR A 890 -9.88 25.45 25.76
N ALA A 891 -11.01 25.22 26.39
CA ALA A 891 -11.79 26.27 27.07
C ALA A 891 -11.05 26.94 28.24
N ASP A 892 -10.05 26.26 28.82
CA ASP A 892 -9.17 26.77 29.86
C ASP A 892 -7.99 27.64 29.34
N GLY A 893 -7.90 27.80 28.01
CA GLY A 893 -6.85 28.54 27.34
C GLY A 893 -5.58 27.75 27.07
N THR A 894 -5.49 26.49 27.49
CA THR A 894 -4.39 25.62 27.10
C THR A 894 -4.56 25.13 25.65
N HIS A 895 -3.49 24.59 25.06
CA HIS A 895 -3.53 24.10 23.68
C HIS A 895 -2.61 22.90 23.49
N LYS A 896 -3.02 22.02 22.55
CA LYS A 896 -2.26 20.86 22.10
C LYS A 896 -1.89 21.04 20.64
N TRP A 897 -0.61 20.78 20.30
CA TRP A 897 -0.09 20.94 18.95
C TRP A 897 0.15 19.61 18.28
N GLU A 898 -0.18 19.55 17.00
CA GLU A 898 0.25 18.50 16.07
C GLU A 898 0.96 19.14 14.88
N ASN A 899 2.19 18.70 14.59
CA ASN A 899 3.05 19.28 13.56
C ASN A 899 3.38 18.24 12.49
N VAL A 900 3.27 18.64 11.23
CA VAL A 900 3.67 17.80 10.10
C VAL A 900 4.64 18.57 9.21
N ASP A 901 5.88 18.12 9.17
CA ASP A 901 6.93 18.73 8.36
C ASP A 901 6.84 18.25 6.91
N PHE A 902 7.06 19.17 5.98
CA PHE A 902 7.35 18.83 4.59
C PHE A 902 8.81 18.38 4.44
N ASP A 903 9.07 17.52 3.48
CA ASP A 903 10.43 17.15 3.14
C ASP A 903 11.17 18.35 2.52
N PRO A 904 12.16 18.96 3.23
CA PRO A 904 12.90 20.11 2.72
C PRO A 904 13.80 19.76 1.55
N TYR A 905 13.94 18.48 1.26
CA TYR A 905 14.77 17.94 0.20
C TYR A 905 14.00 17.66 -1.10
N ARG A 906 12.69 17.80 -1.10
CA ARG A 906 11.85 17.64 -2.26
C ARG A 906 11.41 19.01 -2.79
N SER A 907 12.00 19.45 -3.90
CA SER A 907 11.70 20.76 -4.50
C SER A 907 10.36 20.81 -5.26
N GLY A 908 9.82 19.66 -5.70
CA GLY A 908 8.52 19.55 -6.37
C GLY A 908 7.33 19.56 -5.42
N TRP A 909 6.11 19.55 -5.97
CA TRP A 909 4.89 19.46 -5.18
C TRP A 909 4.87 18.17 -4.34
N GLN A 910 4.57 18.30 -3.07
CA GLN A 910 4.37 17.23 -2.11
C GLN A 910 3.12 17.50 -1.29
N TYR A 911 2.39 16.45 -0.94
CA TYR A 911 1.26 16.52 -0.03
C TYR A 911 1.66 15.88 1.30
N VAL A 912 1.38 16.57 2.40
CA VAL A 912 1.50 16.00 3.74
C VAL A 912 0.18 16.15 4.49
N SER A 913 -0.09 15.21 5.37
CA SER A 913 -1.25 15.21 6.23
C SER A 913 -0.92 14.69 7.61
N GLY A 914 -1.63 15.18 8.60
CA GLY A 914 -1.57 14.76 9.98
C GLY A 914 -2.96 14.57 10.57
N VAL A 915 -3.00 14.01 11.77
CA VAL A 915 -4.21 13.77 12.54
C VAL A 915 -4.02 14.38 13.94
N VAL A 916 -4.94 15.23 14.37
CA VAL A 916 -4.93 15.81 15.71
C VAL A 916 -6.13 15.30 16.50
N SER A 917 -5.87 14.70 17.67
CA SER A 917 -6.89 14.29 18.65
C SER A 917 -7.13 15.40 19.65
N THR A 918 -8.39 15.56 20.07
CA THR A 918 -8.79 16.49 21.14
C THR A 918 -8.55 15.93 22.55
N ASP A 919 -8.05 14.69 22.66
CA ASP A 919 -7.67 14.11 23.94
C ASP A 919 -6.49 14.88 24.54
N ASP A 920 -6.55 15.19 25.83
CA ASP A 920 -5.44 15.75 26.58
C ASP A 920 -4.84 14.62 27.45
N GLU A 921 -3.68 14.11 27.01
CA GLU A 921 -3.00 12.97 27.65
C GLU A 921 -2.58 13.25 29.11
N ASP A 922 -2.44 14.52 29.46
CA ASP A 922 -2.04 14.98 30.80
C ASP A 922 -3.22 15.26 31.73
N SER A 923 -4.46 15.14 31.26
CA SER A 923 -5.67 15.49 32.03
C SER A 923 -6.50 14.28 32.43
N VAL A 924 -6.87 14.24 33.70
CA VAL A 924 -7.82 13.24 34.27
C VAL A 924 -9.29 13.67 34.03
N THR A 925 -9.52 14.86 33.49
CA THR A 925 -10.85 15.45 33.27
C THR A 925 -11.11 15.68 31.79
N ASN A 926 -12.31 15.32 31.33
CA ASN A 926 -12.75 15.57 29.95
C ASN A 926 -12.74 17.10 29.67
N LYS A 927 -11.69 17.57 28.99
CA LYS A 927 -11.54 18.98 28.59
C LYS A 927 -12.44 19.27 27.39
N GLN A 928 -13.10 20.43 27.46
CA GLN A 928 -13.84 20.95 26.31
C GLN A 928 -12.89 21.82 25.46
N TYR A 929 -12.90 21.60 24.14
CA TYR A 929 -12.22 22.47 23.19
C TYR A 929 -13.20 23.45 22.53
N THR A 930 -12.70 24.59 22.12
CA THR A 930 -13.51 25.71 21.59
C THR A 930 -13.17 26.10 20.16
N ALA A 931 -11.98 25.69 19.69
CA ALA A 931 -11.51 25.92 18.33
C ALA A 931 -10.32 25.02 18.01
N VAL A 932 -10.01 24.90 16.72
CA VAL A 932 -8.72 24.38 16.24
C VAL A 932 -8.09 25.45 15.35
N HIS A 933 -6.85 25.81 15.59
CA HIS A 933 -6.12 26.74 14.74
C HIS A 933 -5.23 25.96 13.78
N LEU A 934 -5.38 26.19 12.50
CA LEU A 934 -4.57 25.59 11.44
C LEU A 934 -3.50 26.56 10.97
N TYR A 935 -2.24 26.13 10.93
CA TYR A 935 -1.09 26.96 10.58
C TYR A 935 -0.35 26.40 9.37
N ILE A 936 0.11 27.29 8.50
CA ILE A 936 1.21 27.03 7.56
C ILE A 936 2.38 27.89 8.04
N MET A 937 3.53 27.26 8.26
CA MET A 937 4.74 27.89 8.80
C MET A 937 5.91 27.70 7.85
N TYR A 938 6.53 28.81 7.48
CA TYR A 938 7.69 28.88 6.59
C TYR A 938 8.74 29.81 7.17
N ASP A 939 9.30 29.41 8.32
CA ASP A 939 10.15 30.26 9.13
C ASP A 939 11.63 30.16 8.75
N ASN A 940 12.32 31.31 8.76
CA ASN A 940 13.78 31.41 8.57
C ASN A 940 14.29 30.80 7.25
N GLN A 941 13.49 30.82 6.22
CA GLN A 941 13.80 30.29 4.89
C GLN A 941 14.46 31.38 4.01
N MET A 942 15.06 31.00 2.88
CA MET A 942 15.67 31.94 1.93
C MET A 942 14.99 31.95 0.57
N ASN A 943 14.41 30.83 0.16
CA ASN A 943 13.76 30.64 -1.12
C ASN A 943 12.23 30.71 -0.97
N PRO A 944 11.47 31.02 -2.02
CA PRO A 944 10.02 31.04 -1.92
C PRO A 944 9.43 29.63 -1.72
N GLY A 945 8.45 29.54 -0.84
CA GLY A 945 7.59 28.37 -0.67
C GLY A 945 6.19 28.63 -1.23
N TYR A 946 5.55 27.60 -1.77
CA TYR A 946 4.23 27.65 -2.40
C TYR A 946 3.31 26.65 -1.71
N PHE A 947 2.05 27.05 -1.40
CA PHE A 947 1.09 26.28 -0.64
C PHE A 947 -0.29 26.35 -1.28
N THR A 948 -1.01 25.22 -1.31
CA THR A 948 -2.38 25.17 -1.86
C THR A 948 -3.15 23.93 -1.37
N ASP A 949 -4.44 23.86 -1.70
CA ASP A 949 -5.34 22.74 -1.39
C ASP A 949 -5.32 22.36 0.10
N VAL A 950 -5.45 23.36 0.96
CA VAL A 950 -5.46 23.15 2.42
C VAL A 950 -6.75 22.45 2.84
N GLN A 951 -6.60 21.41 3.64
CA GLN A 951 -7.68 20.57 4.13
C GLN A 951 -7.71 20.57 5.66
N PHE A 952 -8.90 20.63 6.22
CA PHE A 952 -9.16 20.35 7.64
C PHE A 952 -10.56 19.78 7.76
N MET A 953 -10.68 18.55 8.20
CA MET A 953 -11.94 17.84 8.30
C MET A 953 -11.98 16.92 9.51
N LYS A 954 -13.18 16.58 9.96
CA LYS A 954 -13.34 15.56 11.00
C LYS A 954 -12.82 14.23 10.46
N ASP A 955 -11.95 13.57 11.23
CA ASP A 955 -11.44 12.27 10.83
C ASP A 955 -12.45 11.17 11.13
N ASP A 956 -12.85 10.45 10.12
CA ASP A 956 -13.81 9.37 10.16
C ASP A 956 -13.14 7.99 10.05
N SER A 957 -11.85 7.93 10.37
CA SER A 957 -11.04 6.72 10.29
C SER A 957 -11.49 5.67 11.30
N TRP A 958 -11.52 4.41 10.84
CA TRP A 958 -11.61 3.26 11.70
C TRP A 958 -10.22 2.83 12.17
N SER A 959 -10.07 2.52 13.44
CA SER A 959 -8.89 1.89 14.02
C SER A 959 -9.24 0.53 14.59
N TYR A 960 -8.32 -0.43 14.41
CA TYR A 960 -8.55 -1.83 14.77
C TYR A 960 -7.41 -2.33 15.66
N THR A 961 -7.72 -3.07 16.70
CA THR A 961 -6.74 -3.75 17.55
C THR A 961 -6.99 -5.24 17.58
N TYR A 962 -5.92 -6.01 17.77
CA TYR A 962 -5.96 -7.47 17.73
C TYR A 962 -5.22 -8.04 18.94
N ASP A 963 -5.62 -9.23 19.37
CA ASP A 963 -4.90 -9.99 20.39
C ASP A 963 -3.59 -10.60 19.85
N SER A 964 -2.86 -11.33 20.69
CA SER A 964 -1.60 -11.97 20.34
C SER A 964 -1.74 -13.11 19.32
N LYS A 965 -2.96 -13.59 19.08
CA LYS A 965 -3.28 -14.62 18.07
C LYS A 965 -3.76 -14.00 16.76
N GLY A 966 -3.96 -12.67 16.70
CA GLY A 966 -4.48 -11.96 15.53
C GLY A 966 -6.00 -11.89 15.47
N ASN A 967 -6.73 -12.18 16.55
CA ASN A 967 -8.18 -12.02 16.61
C ASN A 967 -8.55 -10.55 16.88
N LEU A 968 -9.62 -10.06 16.26
CA LEU A 968 -10.05 -8.66 16.40
C LEU A 968 -10.54 -8.39 17.84
N ASN A 969 -9.87 -7.47 18.56
CA ASN A 969 -10.27 -7.02 19.90
C ASN A 969 -11.20 -5.82 19.86
N THR A 970 -10.85 -4.80 19.06
CA THR A 970 -11.67 -3.60 18.97
C THR A 970 -11.72 -3.08 17.53
N ALA A 971 -12.87 -2.53 17.15
CA ALA A 971 -13.03 -1.65 15.99
C ALA A 971 -13.58 -0.32 16.49
N LYS A 972 -12.78 0.73 16.39
CA LYS A 972 -13.07 2.06 16.93
C LYS A 972 -13.09 3.11 15.84
N LYS A 973 -14.12 3.95 15.87
CA LYS A 973 -14.26 5.20 15.13
C LYS A 973 -14.65 6.29 16.13
N THR A 974 -14.52 7.55 15.78
CA THR A 974 -15.02 8.65 16.61
C THR A 974 -16.47 8.35 17.03
N ARG A 975 -16.72 8.28 18.36
CA ARG A 975 -18.02 7.96 18.96
C ARG A 975 -18.58 6.54 18.69
N GLU A 976 -17.81 5.67 18.09
CA GLU A 976 -18.16 4.26 17.94
C GLU A 976 -17.00 3.40 18.46
N ASN A 977 -17.28 2.47 19.35
CA ASN A 977 -16.27 1.55 19.85
C ASN A 977 -16.94 0.18 20.05
N ASN A 978 -16.60 -0.76 19.17
CA ASN A 978 -17.06 -2.12 19.23
C ASN A 978 -15.92 -2.99 19.79
N ALA A 979 -16.19 -3.70 20.90
CA ALA A 979 -15.26 -4.62 21.52
C ALA A 979 -15.68 -6.07 21.30
N PHE A 980 -14.71 -6.93 21.05
CA PHE A 980 -14.93 -8.34 20.75
C PHE A 980 -14.17 -9.21 21.73
N GLN A 981 -14.82 -10.28 22.20
CA GLN A 981 -14.19 -11.32 23.00
C GLN A 981 -14.29 -12.65 22.25
N HIS A 982 -13.29 -13.50 22.43
CA HIS A 982 -13.19 -14.79 21.75
C HIS A 982 -13.20 -15.94 22.76
N ASN A 983 -13.75 -17.08 22.39
CA ASN A 983 -13.69 -18.30 23.16
C ASN A 983 -12.33 -19.01 22.96
N SER A 984 -12.14 -20.16 23.61
CA SER A 984 -10.91 -20.96 23.50
C SER A 984 -10.63 -21.49 22.07
N LYS A 985 -11.60 -21.42 21.17
CA LYS A 985 -11.52 -21.82 19.76
C LYS A 985 -11.39 -20.61 18.82
N ASP A 986 -11.05 -19.42 19.34
CA ASP A 986 -10.88 -18.17 18.63
C ASP A 986 -12.14 -17.64 17.89
N GLN A 987 -13.33 -18.15 18.26
CA GLN A 987 -14.62 -17.68 17.76
C GLN A 987 -15.14 -16.53 18.62
N ILE A 988 -15.75 -15.51 18.01
CA ILE A 988 -16.32 -14.36 18.73
C ILE A 988 -17.39 -14.85 19.72
N SER A 989 -17.14 -14.76 21.02
CA SER A 989 -18.07 -15.15 22.08
C SER A 989 -18.91 -13.99 22.59
N ARG A 990 -18.45 -12.75 22.41
CA ARG A 990 -19.17 -11.54 22.84
C ARG A 990 -18.83 -10.37 21.95
N MET A 991 -19.83 -9.56 21.62
CA MET A 991 -19.69 -8.24 21.02
C MET A 991 -20.31 -7.20 21.95
N ALA A 992 -19.60 -6.11 22.21
CA ALA A 992 -20.10 -4.98 23.00
C ALA A 992 -19.93 -3.68 22.23
N ALA A 993 -20.99 -2.90 22.14
CA ALA A 993 -20.98 -1.56 21.55
C ALA A 993 -20.77 -0.48 22.62
N MET A 994 -20.41 0.74 22.20
CA MET A 994 -20.12 1.87 23.08
C MET A 994 -21.35 2.32 23.91
N ASP A 995 -22.56 2.13 23.41
CA ASP A 995 -23.82 2.44 24.09
C ASP A 995 -24.15 1.49 25.26
N GLY A 996 -23.26 0.50 25.50
CA GLY A 996 -23.46 -0.53 26.51
C GLY A 996 -24.26 -1.75 26.04
N THR A 997 -24.76 -1.74 24.81
CA THR A 997 -25.41 -2.91 24.22
C THR A 997 -24.38 -4.02 24.05
N ALA A 998 -24.69 -5.22 24.50
CA ALA A 998 -23.81 -6.37 24.34
C ALA A 998 -24.58 -7.61 23.91
N TYR A 999 -23.95 -8.41 23.05
CA TYR A 999 -24.47 -9.66 22.54
C TYR A 999 -23.52 -10.80 22.90
N ASP A 1000 -24.01 -11.80 23.62
CA ASP A 1000 -23.28 -13.05 23.85
C ASP A 1000 -23.61 -14.04 22.75
N ILE A 1001 -22.59 -14.63 22.13
CA ILE A 1001 -22.70 -15.53 20.98
C ILE A 1001 -22.35 -16.93 21.43
N TYR A 1002 -23.26 -17.86 21.22
CA TYR A 1002 -23.11 -19.26 21.57
C TYR A 1002 -23.06 -20.11 20.31
N TYR A 1003 -22.03 -20.94 20.21
CA TYR A 1003 -21.83 -21.86 19.08
C TYR A 1003 -22.34 -23.24 19.41
N ASN A 1004 -23.14 -23.80 18.53
CA ASN A 1004 -23.61 -25.16 18.61
C ASN A 1004 -22.56 -26.11 18.01
N ALA A 1005 -22.18 -27.17 18.72
CA ALA A 1005 -21.23 -28.18 18.27
C ALA A 1005 -21.62 -28.89 16.95
N GLN A 1006 -22.85 -28.71 16.47
CA GLN A 1006 -23.37 -29.35 15.26
C GLN A 1006 -23.39 -28.44 14.02
N ARG A 1007 -22.99 -27.16 14.14
CA ARG A 1007 -22.95 -26.22 13.00
C ARG A 1007 -21.55 -25.64 12.88
N MET A 1008 -20.85 -26.11 11.86
CA MET A 1008 -19.83 -25.33 11.16
C MET A 1008 -20.44 -24.72 9.94
#